data_ba189e3e536e2f6c61a8a16a5299c6e5
#
_entry.id   ba189e3e536e2f6c61a8a16a5299c6e5
#
_cell.length_a   1.000
_cell.length_b   1.000
_cell.length_c   1.000
_cell.angle_alpha   90.00
_cell.angle_beta   90.00
_cell.angle_gamma   90.00
#
_symmetry.space_group_name_H-M   'P 1'
#
loop_
_entity.id
_entity.type
_entity.pdbx_description
1 polymer ?
#
loop_
_entity_poly.entity_id
_entity_poly.type
_entity_poly.pdbx_seq_one_letter_code
_entity_poly.pdbx_strand_id
1 'polypeptide(L)'
;MKILLSILLMSFCITATLAQNGYTLKIKDTKGQPMKNVVVTAENKAENVTLKATTDATGSAVFNLVEPGTYTFSYLEMKDVASTEIKEGFSGTFTRSVTYDPKGVFAEKPRADRSGITFKTLTPTQLKGQANVGKVIILLKEPNKTLVTNVAVTLVSIKDQSSYVGKSNAAGEAIFYVPVGQDYEIDVANLKAFHVLPVPNHAGLEMTEVVFYEKTKVGETAKGDTIIQKMVTQTTGTSTHVLFTLQLNDYNGNPLANEPVYMDALTGKRVYQGKTDAKGSCAFMLEKGSDYTVNLKHERGIHLVDAPVSQAFHLASATRRYRGSALIEQLLAEQKAEMERIQEEMRLEALKPKPGDKQYPITYQETPVKTASAPPNYLTKTADGFNLDFKSAGPVGTPTLVENKLLTQEGMYSPNYYCLQASTGAFVWGLELGETGISPAVYHKGVLLINTASCTLYAIDVATGKLLWSKWLAGYVYSTPTAVDNSVFVVYSHGGYPVVVSFDLTSGKFNWMQRVDNEAIACPVVDGDEVHVASQSGTYYVFNKETGKPILTSNSYSVVSSPTLTADKIYVTASFNGTEQLVVLDRKTLKLDKKYPTSLQSLSISKARNVDETNQMNFNGSHPIVYQNKVVIITDETKIMAFDALSEKQLWQQTITTNPDQLPIVANNKVIITSSTGDIMSYDIMTGTPLLVKKVKGEIEGQPISGNGFLYVAIGGVLTVIKTLQKYEWNQWNKNASHNTSW
;
A
#
# COMPACT_ATOMS: atom_id res chain seq x y z
N MET A 1 -76.29 -27.54 -3.68
CA MET A 1 -75.60 -28.79 -3.53
C MET A 1 -74.11 -28.48 -3.59
N LYS A 2 -73.51 -28.31 -2.42
CA LYS A 2 -72.16 -27.77 -2.23
C LYS A 2 -71.22 -28.94 -2.06
N ILE A 3 -70.19 -29.01 -2.87
CA ILE A 3 -69.05 -29.93 -2.71
C ILE A 3 -67.96 -29.16 -2.10
N LEU A 4 -67.51 -29.52 -0.86
CA LEU A 4 -66.37 -29.06 -0.18
C LEU A 4 -65.17 -29.78 -0.78
N LEU A 5 -64.20 -29.00 -1.29
CA LEU A 5 -62.86 -29.47 -1.69
C LEU A 5 -61.89 -29.12 -0.60
N SER A 6 -61.47 -30.11 0.18
CA SER A 6 -60.39 -29.96 1.18
C SER A 6 -59.06 -29.98 0.49
N ILE A 7 -58.41 -28.84 0.46
CA ILE A 7 -56.98 -28.75 0.04
C ILE A 7 -56.14 -29.03 1.26
N LEU A 8 -55.46 -30.17 1.25
CA LEU A 8 -54.43 -30.56 2.20
C LEU A 8 -53.15 -29.76 1.88
N LEU A 9 -52.91 -28.68 2.60
CA LEU A 9 -51.62 -27.99 2.59
C LEU A 9 -50.62 -28.86 3.37
N MET A 10 -49.79 -29.61 2.67
CA MET A 10 -48.54 -30.14 3.24
C MET A 10 -47.58 -28.95 3.47
N SER A 11 -47.56 -28.49 4.70
CA SER A 11 -46.50 -27.62 5.20
C SER A 11 -45.21 -28.41 5.22
N PHE A 12 -44.36 -28.23 4.21
CA PHE A 12 -42.96 -28.61 4.27
C PHE A 12 -42.28 -27.64 5.27
N CYS A 13 -42.23 -28.05 6.53
CA CYS A 13 -41.31 -27.44 7.48
C CYS A 13 -39.89 -27.80 7.03
N ILE A 14 -39.29 -26.93 6.24
CA ILE A 14 -37.83 -26.91 6.08
C ILE A 14 -37.30 -26.43 7.44
N THR A 15 -37.00 -27.35 8.33
CA THR A 15 -36.12 -27.06 9.48
C THR A 15 -34.75 -26.78 8.88
N ALA A 16 -34.52 -25.51 8.53
CA ALA A 16 -33.15 -25.04 8.44
C ALA A 16 -32.56 -25.26 9.83
N THR A 17 -31.68 -26.27 9.97
CA THR A 17 -30.80 -26.39 11.10
C THR A 17 -29.89 -25.16 11.04
N LEU A 18 -30.31 -24.11 11.75
CA LEU A 18 -29.43 -22.97 12.02
C LEU A 18 -28.18 -23.55 12.68
N ALA A 19 -27.05 -23.32 12.06
CA ALA A 19 -25.77 -23.72 12.61
C ALA A 19 -25.66 -23.14 14.04
N GLN A 20 -25.59 -24.02 15.04
CA GLN A 20 -25.51 -23.60 16.44
C GLN A 20 -24.05 -23.30 16.77
N ASN A 21 -23.73 -22.04 17.06
CA ASN A 21 -22.43 -21.63 17.56
C ASN A 21 -22.48 -21.56 19.09
N GLY A 22 -22.06 -22.61 19.73
CA GLY A 22 -21.95 -22.67 21.19
C GLY A 22 -20.71 -21.91 21.67
N TYR A 23 -20.89 -20.88 22.49
CA TYR A 23 -19.80 -20.20 23.16
C TYR A 23 -19.94 -20.38 24.67
N THR A 24 -18.89 -20.91 25.33
CA THR A 24 -18.86 -21.12 26.78
C THR A 24 -17.81 -20.20 27.40
N LEU A 25 -18.25 -19.27 28.24
CA LEU A 25 -17.36 -18.46 29.07
C LEU A 25 -17.26 -19.09 30.47
N LYS A 26 -16.06 -19.50 30.87
CA LYS A 26 -15.79 -20.03 32.21
C LYS A 26 -15.18 -18.95 33.09
N ILE A 27 -15.85 -18.65 34.20
CA ILE A 27 -15.38 -17.63 35.14
C ILE A 27 -14.84 -18.33 36.39
N LYS A 28 -13.62 -18.00 36.78
CA LYS A 28 -12.96 -18.47 38.00
C LYS A 28 -12.56 -17.27 38.84
N ASP A 29 -12.50 -17.47 40.16
CA ASP A 29 -11.90 -16.48 41.06
C ASP A 29 -10.35 -16.54 41.00
N THR A 30 -9.70 -15.66 41.75
CA THR A 30 -8.22 -15.59 41.85
C THR A 30 -7.57 -16.83 42.46
N LYS A 31 -8.35 -17.71 43.11
CA LYS A 31 -7.90 -19.01 43.65
C LYS A 31 -8.16 -20.14 42.68
N GLY A 32 -8.67 -19.84 41.46
CA GLY A 32 -9.00 -20.82 40.43
C GLY A 32 -10.33 -21.55 40.67
N GLN A 33 -11.13 -21.14 41.66
CA GLN A 33 -12.43 -21.76 41.94
C GLN A 33 -13.49 -21.24 40.96
N PRO A 34 -14.38 -22.10 40.47
CA PRO A 34 -15.45 -21.69 39.55
C PRO A 34 -16.44 -20.74 40.24
N MET A 35 -16.78 -19.66 39.56
CA MET A 35 -17.76 -18.68 40.05
C MET A 35 -19.14 -19.01 39.50
N LYS A 36 -20.05 -19.48 40.38
CA LYS A 36 -21.45 -19.81 40.04
C LYS A 36 -22.36 -18.60 40.20
N ASN A 37 -23.52 -18.63 39.52
CA ASN A 37 -24.57 -17.62 39.59
C ASN A 37 -24.14 -16.21 39.14
N VAL A 38 -23.09 -16.09 38.33
CA VAL A 38 -22.67 -14.82 37.74
C VAL A 38 -23.42 -14.61 36.43
N VAL A 39 -24.12 -13.50 36.32
CA VAL A 39 -24.79 -13.11 35.05
C VAL A 39 -23.76 -12.57 34.12
N VAL A 40 -23.66 -13.15 32.93
CA VAL A 40 -22.80 -12.73 31.83
C VAL A 40 -23.68 -12.16 30.74
N THR A 41 -23.31 -11.01 30.22
CA THR A 41 -23.96 -10.37 29.05
C THR A 41 -23.05 -10.49 27.83
N ALA A 42 -23.58 -10.98 26.72
CA ALA A 42 -22.93 -10.99 25.41
C ALA A 42 -23.62 -9.98 24.51
N GLU A 43 -22.88 -9.02 23.98
CA GLU A 43 -23.41 -7.95 23.11
C GLU A 43 -22.80 -8.01 21.72
N ASN A 44 -23.64 -8.03 20.68
CA ASN A 44 -23.25 -7.73 19.30
C ASN A 44 -23.86 -6.38 18.92
N LYS A 45 -23.06 -5.33 19.03
CA LYS A 45 -23.53 -3.95 18.79
C LYS A 45 -23.87 -3.68 17.32
N ALA A 46 -23.31 -4.45 16.39
CA ALA A 46 -23.59 -4.28 14.96
C ALA A 46 -25.01 -4.73 14.61
N GLU A 47 -25.45 -5.85 15.22
CA GLU A 47 -26.76 -6.43 14.98
C GLU A 47 -27.78 -6.08 16.07
N ASN A 48 -27.38 -5.23 17.02
CA ASN A 48 -28.20 -4.84 18.20
C ASN A 48 -28.73 -6.04 19.00
N VAL A 49 -27.90 -7.08 19.14
CA VAL A 49 -28.24 -8.32 19.87
C VAL A 49 -27.59 -8.29 21.23
N THR A 50 -28.37 -8.54 22.27
CA THR A 50 -27.90 -8.71 23.64
C THR A 50 -28.44 -10.04 24.21
N LEU A 51 -27.50 -10.93 24.58
CA LEU A 51 -27.80 -12.21 25.19
C LEU A 51 -27.32 -12.22 26.66
N LYS A 52 -28.02 -12.95 27.51
CA LYS A 52 -27.62 -13.15 28.92
C LYS A 52 -27.60 -14.61 29.26
N ALA A 53 -26.57 -15.04 29.95
CA ALA A 53 -26.47 -16.37 30.52
C ALA A 53 -25.93 -16.29 31.96
N THR A 54 -26.28 -17.22 32.79
CA THR A 54 -25.81 -17.30 34.20
C THR A 54 -24.85 -18.47 34.32
N THR A 55 -23.72 -18.29 35.01
CA THR A 55 -22.77 -19.36 35.22
C THR A 55 -23.35 -20.46 36.10
N ASP A 56 -23.10 -21.70 35.70
CA ASP A 56 -23.46 -22.91 36.44
C ASP A 56 -22.48 -23.22 37.59
N ALA A 57 -22.61 -24.42 38.21
CA ALA A 57 -21.73 -24.87 39.30
C ALA A 57 -20.25 -25.03 38.87
N THR A 58 -19.98 -25.16 37.58
CA THR A 58 -18.63 -25.23 37.00
C THR A 58 -18.06 -23.87 36.63
N GLY A 59 -18.80 -22.78 36.87
CA GLY A 59 -18.46 -21.41 36.49
C GLY A 59 -18.69 -21.13 35.02
N SER A 60 -19.47 -21.94 34.29
CA SER A 60 -19.67 -21.86 32.86
C SER A 60 -20.97 -21.14 32.50
N ALA A 61 -20.90 -20.09 31.72
CA ALA A 61 -22.03 -19.45 31.06
C ALA A 61 -22.02 -19.84 29.58
N VAL A 62 -23.10 -20.45 29.09
CA VAL A 62 -23.21 -20.95 27.70
C VAL A 62 -24.11 -20.05 26.90
N PHE A 63 -23.65 -19.65 25.72
CA PHE A 63 -24.36 -18.82 24.77
C PHE A 63 -24.54 -19.59 23.44
N ASN A 64 -25.66 -19.37 22.79
CA ASN A 64 -25.87 -19.75 21.40
C ASN A 64 -25.79 -18.46 20.56
N LEU A 65 -24.67 -18.26 19.86
CA LEU A 65 -24.40 -17.07 19.08
C LEU A 65 -24.85 -17.32 17.63
N VAL A 66 -26.05 -16.88 17.28
CA VAL A 66 -26.68 -17.17 15.98
C VAL A 66 -26.30 -16.13 14.93
N GLU A 67 -26.30 -14.86 15.29
CA GLU A 67 -26.07 -13.79 14.34
C GLU A 67 -24.58 -13.62 14.05
N PRO A 68 -24.17 -13.42 12.78
CA PRO A 68 -22.80 -13.10 12.45
C PRO A 68 -22.36 -11.77 13.08
N GLY A 69 -21.07 -11.65 13.36
CA GLY A 69 -20.50 -10.43 13.93
C GLY A 69 -19.69 -10.65 15.19
N THR A 70 -19.24 -9.56 15.78
CA THR A 70 -18.40 -9.57 16.98
C THR A 70 -19.26 -9.46 18.25
N TYR A 71 -19.18 -10.48 19.08
CA TYR A 71 -19.77 -10.46 20.41
C TYR A 71 -18.74 -10.07 21.46
N THR A 72 -19.09 -9.13 22.35
CA THR A 72 -18.31 -8.78 23.52
C THR A 72 -19.01 -9.27 24.80
N PHE A 73 -18.25 -9.75 25.76
CA PHE A 73 -18.77 -10.34 26.98
C PHE A 73 -18.44 -9.49 28.18
N SER A 74 -19.44 -9.23 29.01
CA SER A 74 -19.32 -8.46 30.25
C SER A 74 -19.99 -9.20 31.42
N TYR A 75 -19.43 -9.11 32.61
CA TYR A 75 -20.02 -9.69 33.82
C TYR A 75 -19.62 -8.89 35.05
N LEU A 76 -20.49 -8.83 35.99
CA LEU A 76 -20.38 -7.97 37.18
C LEU A 76 -20.06 -6.54 36.73
N GLU A 77 -19.09 -5.86 37.34
CA GLU A 77 -18.62 -4.54 36.94
C GLU A 77 -17.60 -4.52 35.81
N MET A 78 -17.18 -5.69 35.34
CA MET A 78 -16.19 -5.83 34.27
C MET A 78 -16.85 -5.80 32.90
N LYS A 79 -16.46 -4.85 32.04
CA LYS A 79 -16.96 -4.70 30.66
C LYS A 79 -15.95 -5.24 29.66
N ASP A 80 -16.48 -5.81 28.58
CA ASP A 80 -15.72 -6.25 27.39
C ASP A 80 -14.52 -7.18 27.72
N VAL A 81 -14.69 -8.06 28.71
CA VAL A 81 -13.63 -8.96 29.22
C VAL A 81 -13.22 -10.05 28.23
N ALA A 82 -14.05 -10.32 27.26
CA ALA A 82 -13.80 -11.28 26.19
C ALA A 82 -14.54 -10.84 24.93
N SER A 83 -14.03 -11.21 23.76
CA SER A 83 -14.72 -11.05 22.50
C SER A 83 -14.56 -12.28 21.62
N THR A 84 -15.54 -12.52 20.73
CA THR A 84 -15.48 -13.54 19.69
C THR A 84 -16.16 -13.05 18.43
N GLU A 85 -15.66 -13.43 17.27
CA GLU A 85 -16.28 -13.13 15.98
C GLU A 85 -16.95 -14.39 15.43
N ILE A 86 -18.22 -14.29 15.08
CA ILE A 86 -19.00 -15.32 14.41
C ILE A 86 -19.11 -14.94 12.94
N LYS A 87 -18.59 -15.77 12.05
CA LYS A 87 -18.70 -15.58 10.60
C LYS A 87 -19.97 -16.22 10.07
N GLU A 88 -20.50 -15.66 8.98
CA GLU A 88 -21.66 -16.24 8.30
C GLU A 88 -21.36 -17.69 7.86
N GLY A 89 -22.30 -18.61 8.15
CA GLY A 89 -22.15 -20.04 7.83
C GLY A 89 -21.22 -20.83 8.74
N PHE A 90 -20.67 -20.22 9.78
CA PHE A 90 -19.82 -20.92 10.75
C PHE A 90 -20.67 -21.78 11.70
N SER A 91 -20.20 -23.00 12.00
CA SER A 91 -20.77 -23.87 13.06
C SER A 91 -19.64 -24.44 13.92
N GLY A 92 -19.71 -24.22 15.23
CA GLY A 92 -18.69 -24.69 16.14
C GLY A 92 -18.94 -24.34 17.60
N THR A 93 -18.14 -24.92 18.50
CA THR A 93 -18.20 -24.61 19.93
C THR A 93 -16.87 -24.02 20.41
N PHE A 94 -16.94 -22.93 21.17
CA PHE A 94 -15.79 -22.29 21.78
C PHE A 94 -15.89 -22.31 23.28
N THR A 95 -14.78 -22.44 23.97
CA THR A 95 -14.71 -22.28 25.41
C THR A 95 -13.56 -21.32 25.75
N ARG A 96 -13.87 -20.28 26.52
CA ARG A 96 -12.88 -19.35 27.07
C ARG A 96 -12.97 -19.32 28.59
N SER A 97 -11.83 -19.29 29.27
CA SER A 97 -11.76 -19.12 30.72
C SER A 97 -11.24 -17.72 31.04
N VAL A 98 -11.88 -17.08 32.01
CA VAL A 98 -11.49 -15.76 32.53
C VAL A 98 -11.41 -15.84 34.05
N THR A 99 -10.52 -15.03 34.65
CA THR A 99 -10.39 -14.95 36.09
C THR A 99 -11.01 -13.64 36.58
N TYR A 100 -11.95 -13.73 37.50
CA TYR A 100 -12.50 -12.57 38.16
C TYR A 100 -11.71 -12.26 39.44
N ASP A 101 -11.17 -11.06 39.52
CA ASP A 101 -10.53 -10.55 40.71
C ASP A 101 -11.24 -9.25 41.14
N PRO A 102 -12.03 -9.26 42.23
CA PRO A 102 -12.73 -8.06 42.71
C PRO A 102 -11.76 -6.98 43.22
N LYS A 103 -10.51 -7.34 43.52
CA LYS A 103 -9.43 -6.37 43.77
C LYS A 103 -8.65 -6.04 42.50
N GLY A 104 -8.89 -6.75 41.44
CA GLY A 104 -8.09 -6.90 40.26
C GLY A 104 -8.51 -6.03 39.08
N VAL A 105 -9.41 -5.10 39.28
CA VAL A 105 -9.51 -3.99 38.29
C VAL A 105 -8.13 -3.30 38.14
N PHE A 106 -7.21 -3.58 39.08
CA PHE A 106 -5.85 -3.04 39.14
C PHE A 106 -4.77 -4.08 39.50
N ALA A 107 -5.06 -5.39 39.59
CA ALA A 107 -4.00 -6.38 39.67
C ALA A 107 -3.23 -6.43 38.36
N GLU A 108 -1.95 -6.08 38.41
CA GLU A 108 -1.06 -6.21 37.26
C GLU A 108 -1.13 -7.68 36.78
N LYS A 109 -1.65 -7.86 35.55
CA LYS A 109 -1.53 -9.16 34.88
C LYS A 109 -0.04 -9.50 34.79
N PRO A 110 0.36 -10.79 34.90
CA PRO A 110 1.74 -11.17 34.62
C PRO A 110 2.18 -10.52 33.33
N ARG A 111 3.20 -9.69 33.38
CA ARG A 111 3.74 -9.01 32.21
C ARG A 111 5.08 -9.63 31.86
N ALA A 112 5.46 -9.58 30.60
CA ALA A 112 6.79 -9.96 30.19
C ALA A 112 7.81 -9.13 30.96
N ASP A 113 8.83 -9.77 31.52
CA ASP A 113 9.95 -9.06 32.14
C ASP A 113 10.79 -8.39 31.04
N ARG A 114 10.54 -7.12 30.83
CA ARG A 114 11.21 -6.31 29.82
C ARG A 114 12.46 -5.62 30.36
N SER A 115 12.95 -6.02 31.54
CA SER A 115 14.16 -5.46 32.17
C SER A 115 15.45 -5.91 31.47
N GLY A 116 15.43 -7.04 30.76
CA GLY A 116 16.58 -7.55 30.00
C GLY A 116 16.82 -6.78 28.69
N ILE A 117 18.09 -6.50 28.39
CA ILE A 117 18.52 -5.74 27.21
C ILE A 117 18.49 -6.59 25.93
N THR A 118 18.46 -7.92 26.04
CA THR A 118 18.49 -8.84 24.89
C THR A 118 17.22 -9.66 24.79
N PHE A 119 16.28 -9.16 23.99
CA PHE A 119 15.18 -10.00 23.52
C PHE A 119 15.67 -10.84 22.33
N LYS A 120 15.40 -12.14 22.37
CA LYS A 120 15.55 -12.95 21.18
C LYS A 120 14.46 -12.54 20.19
N THR A 121 14.82 -11.73 19.21
CA THR A 121 13.91 -11.28 18.17
C THR A 121 13.84 -12.32 17.05
N LEU A 122 12.63 -12.71 16.69
CA LEU A 122 12.33 -13.71 15.67
C LEU A 122 11.47 -13.08 14.57
N THR A 123 11.67 -13.54 13.34
CA THR A 123 10.75 -13.15 12.25
C THR A 123 9.39 -13.84 12.45
N PRO A 124 8.29 -13.26 11.93
CA PRO A 124 6.95 -13.83 12.11
C PRO A 124 6.82 -15.26 11.58
N THR A 125 7.63 -15.64 10.58
CA THR A 125 7.54 -16.93 9.90
C THR A 125 8.69 -17.89 10.24
N GLN A 126 9.63 -17.50 11.08
CA GLN A 126 10.86 -18.25 11.35
C GLN A 126 10.59 -19.66 11.92
N LEU A 127 9.51 -19.84 12.67
CA LEU A 127 9.13 -21.11 13.25
C LEU A 127 8.05 -21.85 12.43
N LYS A 128 7.71 -21.37 11.23
CA LYS A 128 6.68 -22.01 10.40
C LYS A 128 7.03 -23.47 10.10
N GLY A 129 6.07 -24.37 10.34
CA GLY A 129 6.22 -25.81 10.07
C GLY A 129 6.92 -26.59 11.17
N GLN A 130 7.32 -25.98 12.28
CA GLN A 130 7.86 -26.69 13.45
C GLN A 130 6.73 -27.31 14.30
N ALA A 131 7.03 -28.41 14.99
CA ALA A 131 6.11 -29.00 15.96
C ALA A 131 5.84 -28.00 17.11
N ASN A 132 4.63 -28.05 17.65
CA ASN A 132 4.17 -27.15 18.74
C ASN A 132 4.19 -25.66 18.41
N VAL A 133 4.06 -25.31 17.15
CA VAL A 133 3.93 -23.94 16.66
C VAL A 133 2.55 -23.76 16.04
N GLY A 134 1.85 -22.72 16.45
CA GLY A 134 0.56 -22.30 15.94
C GLY A 134 0.68 -21.07 15.02
N LYS A 135 -0.26 -20.93 14.08
CA LYS A 135 -0.45 -19.72 13.28
C LYS A 135 -1.37 -18.77 14.04
N VAL A 136 -0.88 -17.60 14.36
CA VAL A 136 -1.62 -16.53 15.03
C VAL A 136 -1.74 -15.34 14.09
N ILE A 137 -2.95 -14.88 13.88
CA ILE A 137 -3.27 -13.72 13.06
C ILE A 137 -3.76 -12.61 13.97
N ILE A 138 -3.08 -11.47 13.98
CA ILE A 138 -3.54 -10.28 14.69
C ILE A 138 -4.20 -9.36 13.64
N LEU A 139 -5.52 -9.27 13.71
CA LEU A 139 -6.31 -8.42 12.82
C LEU A 139 -6.53 -7.06 13.48
N LEU A 140 -5.87 -6.02 12.94
CA LEU A 140 -6.00 -4.66 13.44
C LEU A 140 -7.17 -3.93 12.78
N LYS A 141 -8.06 -3.38 13.60
CA LYS A 141 -9.18 -2.53 13.17
C LYS A 141 -9.23 -1.25 14.01
N GLU A 142 -9.65 -0.16 13.41
CA GLU A 142 -10.08 1.02 14.17
C GLU A 142 -11.45 0.76 14.84
N PRO A 143 -11.85 1.55 15.84
CA PRO A 143 -13.17 1.42 16.47
C PRO A 143 -14.35 1.52 15.48
N ASN A 144 -14.17 2.24 14.36
CA ASN A 144 -15.12 2.36 13.26
C ASN A 144 -15.10 1.15 12.30
N LYS A 145 -14.36 0.08 12.63
CA LYS A 145 -14.15 -1.15 11.83
C LYS A 145 -13.26 -1.01 10.60
N THR A 146 -12.67 0.16 10.33
CA THR A 146 -11.68 0.33 9.25
C THR A 146 -10.45 -0.53 9.52
N LEU A 147 -9.91 -1.18 8.49
CA LEU A 147 -8.70 -1.99 8.61
C LEU A 147 -7.48 -1.10 8.81
N VAL A 148 -6.62 -1.49 9.76
CA VAL A 148 -5.38 -0.77 10.05
C VAL A 148 -4.21 -1.49 9.39
N THR A 149 -3.63 -0.87 8.38
CA THR A 149 -2.59 -1.46 7.53
C THR A 149 -1.22 -0.84 7.77
N ASN A 150 -0.16 -1.59 7.48
CA ASN A 150 1.24 -1.17 7.59
C ASN A 150 1.65 -0.65 8.99
N VAL A 151 1.05 -1.22 10.03
CA VAL A 151 1.38 -0.90 11.42
C VAL A 151 2.20 -2.03 12.00
N ALA A 152 3.27 -1.68 12.73
CA ALA A 152 4.12 -2.65 13.41
C ALA A 152 3.34 -3.35 14.53
N VAL A 153 3.44 -4.68 14.57
CA VAL A 153 2.87 -5.53 15.61
C VAL A 153 3.99 -6.43 16.14
N THR A 154 4.13 -6.49 17.45
CA THR A 154 5.09 -7.40 18.09
C THR A 154 4.36 -8.29 19.09
N LEU A 155 4.60 -9.59 19.01
CA LEU A 155 4.21 -10.53 20.05
C LEU A 155 5.41 -10.80 20.97
N VAL A 156 5.27 -10.54 22.25
CA VAL A 156 6.31 -10.79 23.26
C VAL A 156 5.87 -11.91 24.17
N SER A 157 6.59 -13.02 24.17
CA SER A 157 6.31 -14.14 25.05
C SER A 157 6.50 -13.75 26.52
N ILE A 158 5.47 -14.01 27.35
CA ILE A 158 5.55 -13.77 28.79
C ILE A 158 6.47 -14.79 29.46
N LYS A 159 6.60 -15.98 28.86
CA LYS A 159 7.34 -17.11 29.45
C LYS A 159 8.85 -17.01 29.23
N ASP A 160 9.29 -16.71 28.00
CA ASP A 160 10.71 -16.80 27.61
C ASP A 160 11.26 -15.50 27.00
N GLN A 161 10.43 -14.45 27.00
CA GLN A 161 10.77 -13.10 26.53
C GLN A 161 11.16 -13.03 25.02
N SER A 162 10.93 -14.10 24.26
CA SER A 162 11.08 -14.06 22.80
C SER A 162 10.10 -13.06 22.20
N SER A 163 10.54 -12.25 21.27
CA SER A 163 9.69 -11.31 20.54
C SER A 163 9.60 -11.65 19.05
N TYR A 164 8.40 -11.61 18.51
CA TYR A 164 8.08 -11.87 17.11
C TYR A 164 7.60 -10.57 16.49
N VAL A 165 8.34 -10.04 15.51
CA VAL A 165 8.08 -8.71 14.96
C VAL A 165 7.51 -8.83 13.54
N GLY A 166 6.36 -8.22 13.31
CA GLY A 166 5.67 -8.21 12.02
C GLY A 166 4.98 -6.88 11.76
N LYS A 167 4.27 -6.80 10.63
CA LYS A 167 3.43 -5.65 10.25
C LYS A 167 2.08 -6.13 9.74
N SER A 168 1.04 -5.32 9.92
CA SER A 168 -0.26 -5.58 9.30
C SER A 168 -0.21 -5.36 7.79
N ASN A 169 -0.76 -6.31 7.04
CA ASN A 169 -0.87 -6.31 5.58
C ASN A 169 -2.06 -5.45 5.08
N ALA A 170 -2.37 -5.50 3.79
CA ALA A 170 -3.51 -4.79 3.20
C ALA A 170 -4.88 -5.24 3.75
N ALA A 171 -4.97 -6.46 4.29
CA ALA A 171 -6.16 -6.97 4.97
C ALA A 171 -6.18 -6.61 6.48
N GLY A 172 -5.24 -5.78 6.96
CA GLY A 172 -5.10 -5.44 8.38
C GLY A 172 -4.52 -6.55 9.24
N GLU A 173 -3.98 -7.62 8.66
CA GLU A 173 -3.52 -8.82 9.34
C GLU A 173 -2.01 -8.81 9.54
N ALA A 174 -1.54 -9.05 10.76
CA ALA A 174 -0.17 -9.42 11.06
C ALA A 174 -0.14 -10.91 11.44
N ILE A 175 0.56 -11.72 10.64
CA ILE A 175 0.55 -13.18 10.73
C ILE A 175 1.84 -13.66 11.40
N PHE A 176 1.70 -14.46 12.46
CA PHE A 176 2.81 -14.98 13.24
C PHE A 176 2.73 -16.49 13.35
N TYR A 177 3.90 -17.12 13.43
CA TYR A 177 4.06 -18.52 13.78
C TYR A 177 4.80 -18.61 15.11
N VAL A 178 4.10 -18.95 16.19
CA VAL A 178 4.61 -18.86 17.55
C VAL A 178 4.37 -20.15 18.33
N PRO A 179 5.21 -20.50 19.33
CA PRO A 179 4.99 -21.63 20.21
C PRO A 179 3.61 -21.58 20.86
N VAL A 180 2.93 -22.71 20.91
CA VAL A 180 1.62 -22.84 21.56
C VAL A 180 1.76 -23.13 23.07
N GLY A 181 0.70 -22.91 23.84
CA GLY A 181 0.67 -23.21 25.29
C GLY A 181 1.33 -22.13 26.14
N GLN A 182 1.39 -20.90 25.66
CA GLN A 182 1.89 -19.76 26.44
C GLN A 182 1.18 -18.46 26.07
N ASP A 183 1.32 -17.46 26.91
CA ASP A 183 0.71 -16.14 26.72
C ASP A 183 1.71 -15.18 26.08
N TYR A 184 1.19 -14.26 25.25
CA TYR A 184 1.95 -13.22 24.60
C TYR A 184 1.39 -11.85 24.90
N GLU A 185 2.24 -10.87 25.16
CA GLU A 185 1.86 -9.47 25.07
C GLU A 185 1.88 -9.01 23.63
N ILE A 186 0.83 -8.32 23.20
CA ILE A 186 0.76 -7.68 21.88
C ILE A 186 1.19 -6.23 22.04
N ASP A 187 2.23 -5.84 21.32
CA ASP A 187 2.58 -4.44 21.12
C ASP A 187 2.03 -3.99 19.76
N VAL A 188 1.45 -2.80 19.68
CA VAL A 188 0.96 -2.22 18.44
C VAL A 188 1.55 -0.82 18.29
N ALA A 189 2.33 -0.60 17.26
CA ALA A 189 3.09 0.64 17.05
C ALA A 189 3.92 0.99 18.29
N ASN A 190 3.66 2.12 18.91
CA ASN A 190 4.35 2.59 20.11
C ASN A 190 3.68 2.16 21.44
N LEU A 191 2.55 1.45 21.36
CA LEU A 191 1.83 0.98 22.53
C LEU A 191 2.38 -0.39 22.94
N LYS A 192 2.95 -0.45 24.14
CA LYS A 192 3.53 -1.67 24.71
C LYS A 192 2.52 -2.41 25.60
N ALA A 193 2.54 -3.73 25.53
CA ALA A 193 1.60 -4.58 26.29
C ALA A 193 0.14 -4.14 26.13
N PHE A 194 -0.22 -3.78 24.90
CA PHE A 194 -1.53 -3.26 24.55
C PHE A 194 -2.64 -4.28 24.83
N HIS A 195 -2.33 -5.55 24.61
CA HIS A 195 -3.22 -6.66 24.87
C HIS A 195 -2.43 -7.92 25.24
N VAL A 196 -3.00 -8.80 26.06
CA VAL A 196 -2.43 -10.12 26.38
C VAL A 196 -3.20 -11.19 25.62
N LEU A 197 -2.49 -11.96 24.80
CA LEU A 197 -3.03 -13.05 23.99
C LEU A 197 -2.65 -14.40 24.57
N PRO A 198 -3.59 -15.15 25.12
CA PRO A 198 -3.38 -16.56 25.45
C PRO A 198 -3.37 -17.40 24.17
N VAL A 199 -2.27 -18.10 23.93
CA VAL A 199 -2.16 -19.05 22.79
C VAL A 199 -2.32 -20.47 23.35
N PRO A 200 -3.46 -21.15 23.06
CA PRO A 200 -3.73 -22.47 23.59
C PRO A 200 -2.70 -23.53 23.17
N ASN A 201 -2.48 -24.55 24.02
CA ASN A 201 -1.59 -25.66 23.68
C ASN A 201 -2.32 -26.67 22.77
N HIS A 202 -2.37 -26.41 21.49
CA HIS A 202 -3.02 -27.26 20.50
C HIS A 202 -2.14 -27.39 19.25
N ALA A 203 -1.84 -28.60 18.85
CA ALA A 203 -1.07 -28.85 17.62
C ALA A 203 -1.86 -28.41 16.38
N GLY A 204 -1.19 -27.68 15.47
CA GLY A 204 -1.83 -27.16 14.26
C GLY A 204 -2.79 -25.99 14.51
N LEU A 205 -2.68 -25.31 15.66
CA LEU A 205 -3.50 -24.13 15.98
C LEU A 205 -3.42 -23.09 14.87
N GLU A 206 -4.58 -22.63 14.43
CA GLU A 206 -4.75 -21.40 13.69
C GLU A 206 -5.79 -20.54 14.39
N MET A 207 -5.42 -19.33 14.79
CA MET A 207 -6.32 -18.42 15.50
C MET A 207 -6.17 -16.98 15.00
N THR A 208 -7.25 -16.23 15.09
CA THR A 208 -7.27 -14.80 14.79
C THR A 208 -7.69 -14.03 16.04
N GLU A 209 -6.90 -13.05 16.43
CA GLU A 209 -7.24 -12.08 17.47
C GLU A 209 -7.52 -10.72 16.83
N VAL A 210 -8.70 -10.18 17.13
CA VAL A 210 -9.08 -8.83 16.63
C VAL A 210 -8.66 -7.81 17.67
N VAL A 211 -7.79 -6.91 17.28
CA VAL A 211 -7.28 -5.85 18.13
C VAL A 211 -7.78 -4.51 17.59
N PHE A 212 -8.58 -3.81 18.39
CA PHE A 212 -9.00 -2.47 18.05
C PHE A 212 -7.89 -1.48 18.43
N TYR A 213 -7.33 -0.86 17.41
CA TYR A 213 -6.24 0.09 17.53
C TYR A 213 -6.68 1.43 16.94
N GLU A 214 -6.96 2.38 17.81
CA GLU A 214 -7.15 3.75 17.37
C GLU A 214 -5.79 4.36 17.08
N LYS A 215 -5.57 4.76 15.83
CA LYS A 215 -4.37 5.47 15.39
C LYS A 215 -4.40 6.88 15.97
N THR A 216 -4.38 6.98 17.31
CA THR A 216 -4.20 8.27 17.97
C THR A 216 -2.87 8.83 17.49
N LYS A 217 -2.92 10.01 16.93
CA LYS A 217 -1.75 10.80 16.59
C LYS A 217 -0.92 10.90 17.86
N VAL A 218 0.17 10.14 17.91
CA VAL A 218 1.16 10.23 18.99
C VAL A 218 1.69 11.65 18.94
N GLY A 219 1.39 12.47 19.95
CA GLY A 219 1.79 13.87 20.03
C GLY A 219 0.67 14.92 19.95
N GLU A 220 -0.57 14.55 19.58
CA GLU A 220 -1.70 15.45 19.84
C GLU A 220 -2.22 15.20 21.25
N THR A 221 -1.74 15.99 22.22
CA THR A 221 -2.48 16.27 23.44
C THR A 221 -3.89 16.70 23.03
N ALA A 222 -4.91 16.20 23.72
CA ALA A 222 -6.27 16.70 23.53
C ALA A 222 -6.18 18.25 23.48
N LYS A 223 -6.77 18.87 22.46
CA LYS A 223 -6.86 20.34 22.38
C LYS A 223 -7.66 20.86 23.57
N GLY A 224 -6.97 21.05 24.69
CA GLY A 224 -7.47 21.59 25.92
C GLY A 224 -6.47 22.59 26.45
N ASP A 225 -6.87 23.42 27.37
CA ASP A 225 -5.99 24.37 28.02
C ASP A 225 -4.89 23.62 28.77
N THR A 226 -3.67 23.66 28.22
CA THR A 226 -2.51 23.01 28.87
C THR A 226 -1.97 23.93 29.97
N ILE A 227 -2.02 23.46 31.19
CA ILE A 227 -1.49 24.15 32.37
C ILE A 227 -0.08 23.58 32.63
N ILE A 228 0.95 24.38 32.35
CA ILE A 228 2.33 24.02 32.68
C ILE A 228 2.57 24.38 34.14
N GLN A 229 2.67 23.36 35.00
CA GLN A 229 3.01 23.58 36.39
C GLN A 229 4.55 23.59 36.56
N LYS A 230 5.09 24.76 36.89
CA LYS A 230 6.44 24.88 37.45
C LYS A 230 6.41 24.31 38.89
N MET A 231 7.57 23.89 39.40
CA MET A 231 7.71 23.23 40.72
C MET A 231 6.71 23.76 41.74
N VAL A 232 5.86 22.85 42.25
CA VAL A 232 4.88 23.13 43.27
C VAL A 232 5.61 23.26 44.60
N THR A 233 5.53 24.43 45.26
CA THR A 233 6.16 24.70 46.56
C THR A 233 5.25 24.38 47.74
N GLN A 234 3.95 24.10 47.47
CA GLN A 234 2.96 23.74 48.48
C GLN A 234 3.25 22.33 49.05
N THR A 235 3.05 22.18 50.33
CA THR A 235 3.17 20.91 51.04
C THR A 235 1.84 20.20 51.26
N THR A 236 0.71 20.88 50.94
CA THR A 236 -0.67 20.33 51.02
C THR A 236 -1.55 21.02 49.99
N GLY A 237 -2.67 20.39 49.63
CA GLY A 237 -3.70 20.99 48.80
C GLY A 237 -4.47 22.11 49.49
N THR A 238 -5.47 22.65 48.82
CA THR A 238 -6.36 23.72 49.29
C THR A 238 -7.81 23.22 49.35
N SER A 239 -8.71 24.12 49.71
CA SER A 239 -10.16 23.83 49.65
C SER A 239 -10.64 23.46 48.24
N THR A 240 -9.95 23.93 47.20
CA THR A 240 -10.32 23.73 45.77
C THR A 240 -9.40 22.81 45.01
N HIS A 241 -8.21 22.50 45.54
CA HIS A 241 -7.21 21.70 44.85
C HIS A 241 -6.63 20.58 45.73
N VAL A 242 -6.32 19.46 45.15
CA VAL A 242 -5.57 18.35 45.74
C VAL A 242 -4.11 18.46 45.32
N LEU A 243 -3.18 18.35 46.27
CA LEU A 243 -1.77 18.17 45.96
C LEU A 243 -1.54 16.69 45.68
N PHE A 244 -1.25 16.38 44.44
CA PHE A 244 -0.86 15.03 44.00
C PHE A 244 0.66 14.98 43.77
N THR A 245 1.32 13.98 44.35
CA THR A 245 2.75 13.74 44.19
C THR A 245 2.97 12.38 43.52
N LEU A 246 3.69 12.37 42.40
CA LEU A 246 4.11 11.17 41.70
C LEU A 246 5.61 10.93 41.94
N GLN A 247 5.97 9.72 42.33
CA GLN A 247 7.33 9.24 42.40
C GLN A 247 7.57 8.26 41.24
N LEU A 248 8.53 8.53 40.36
CA LEU A 248 8.94 7.65 39.28
C LEU A 248 10.31 7.07 39.57
N ASN A 249 10.39 5.74 39.51
CA ASN A 249 11.65 5.00 39.61
C ASN A 249 11.82 4.08 38.40
N ASP A 250 13.04 3.74 38.06
CA ASP A 250 13.30 2.65 37.14
C ASP A 250 12.93 1.28 37.76
N TYR A 251 13.05 0.20 36.99
CA TYR A 251 12.77 -1.15 37.50
C TYR A 251 13.79 -1.64 38.53
N ASN A 252 14.95 -0.99 38.63
CA ASN A 252 15.96 -1.26 39.66
C ASN A 252 15.75 -0.43 40.94
N GLY A 253 14.73 0.45 40.94
CA GLY A 253 14.39 1.31 42.05
C GLY A 253 15.11 2.66 42.06
N ASN A 254 15.92 2.98 41.03
CA ASN A 254 16.59 4.28 40.93
C ASN A 254 15.59 5.37 40.49
N PRO A 255 15.69 6.60 41.04
CA PRO A 255 14.80 7.69 40.67
C PRO A 255 15.02 8.13 39.22
N LEU A 256 13.95 8.37 38.49
CA LEU A 256 13.96 8.86 37.10
C LEU A 256 13.77 10.38 37.08
N ALA A 257 14.85 11.11 36.83
CA ALA A 257 14.85 12.56 36.74
C ALA A 257 14.50 13.08 35.34
N ASN A 258 13.92 14.30 35.28
CA ASN A 258 13.55 15.01 34.04
C ASN A 258 12.52 14.28 33.15
N GLU A 259 11.81 13.28 33.67
CA GLU A 259 10.73 12.61 32.93
C GLU A 259 9.53 13.51 32.78
N PRO A 260 8.99 13.73 31.56
CA PRO A 260 7.77 14.49 31.37
C PRO A 260 6.56 13.69 31.90
N VAL A 261 5.73 14.35 32.68
CA VAL A 261 4.50 13.80 33.27
C VAL A 261 3.32 14.67 32.83
N TYR A 262 2.25 14.03 32.41
CA TYR A 262 1.02 14.67 31.99
C TYR A 262 -0.14 14.15 32.85
N MET A 263 -1.03 15.06 33.27
CA MET A 263 -2.23 14.73 33.99
C MET A 263 -3.43 15.18 33.18
N ASP A 264 -4.19 14.23 32.63
CA ASP A 264 -5.36 14.52 31.83
C ASP A 264 -6.61 14.39 32.70
N ALA A 265 -7.42 15.47 32.79
CA ALA A 265 -8.70 15.43 33.46
C ALA A 265 -9.69 14.57 32.66
N LEU A 266 -10.38 13.63 33.31
CA LEU A 266 -11.41 12.80 32.69
C LEU A 266 -12.69 13.56 32.38
N THR A 267 -12.95 14.62 33.14
CA THR A 267 -14.06 15.55 32.90
C THR A 267 -13.50 16.94 32.60
N GLY A 268 -13.81 17.46 31.43
CA GLY A 268 -13.24 18.70 30.96
C GLY A 268 -12.03 18.52 30.04
N LYS A 269 -11.42 19.64 29.58
CA LYS A 269 -10.32 19.64 28.63
C LYS A 269 -9.00 20.12 29.22
N ARG A 270 -8.76 19.85 30.53
CA ARG A 270 -7.55 20.33 31.19
C ARG A 270 -6.45 19.28 31.19
N VAL A 271 -5.24 19.70 30.82
CA VAL A 271 -4.04 18.90 30.86
C VAL A 271 -2.98 19.64 31.68
N TYR A 272 -2.49 18.99 32.75
CA TYR A 272 -1.37 19.52 33.53
C TYR A 272 -0.07 18.85 33.03
N GLN A 273 0.98 19.62 32.88
CA GLN A 273 2.29 19.12 32.46
C GLN A 273 3.35 19.51 33.44
N GLY A 274 4.18 18.55 33.82
CA GLY A 274 5.35 18.74 34.69
C GLY A 274 6.51 17.83 34.29
N LYS A 275 7.59 17.90 35.08
CA LYS A 275 8.73 17.00 34.94
C LYS A 275 9.17 16.53 36.32
N THR A 276 9.71 15.31 36.40
CA THR A 276 10.32 14.79 37.65
C THR A 276 11.61 15.54 37.97
N ASP A 277 11.84 15.77 39.26
CA ASP A 277 13.08 16.33 39.80
C ASP A 277 14.21 15.29 39.87
N ALA A 278 15.35 15.65 40.43
CA ALA A 278 16.50 14.77 40.60
C ALA A 278 16.24 13.53 41.49
N LYS A 279 15.16 13.58 42.28
CA LYS A 279 14.73 12.46 43.13
C LYS A 279 13.63 11.63 42.45
N GLY A 280 13.29 11.90 41.19
CA GLY A 280 12.22 11.24 40.46
C GLY A 280 10.82 11.68 40.88
N SER A 281 10.66 12.80 41.58
CA SER A 281 9.39 13.29 42.09
C SER A 281 8.80 14.41 41.24
N CYS A 282 7.49 14.40 41.05
CA CYS A 282 6.75 15.47 40.37
C CYS A 282 5.44 15.72 41.13
N ALA A 283 5.09 16.99 41.39
CA ALA A 283 3.89 17.35 42.13
C ALA A 283 2.96 18.25 41.30
N PHE A 284 1.65 18.04 41.46
CA PHE A 284 0.60 18.78 40.75
C PHE A 284 -0.48 19.30 41.73
N MET A 285 -0.93 20.51 41.52
CA MET A 285 -2.13 21.03 42.17
C MET A 285 -3.34 20.81 41.25
N LEU A 286 -4.06 19.72 41.49
CA LEU A 286 -5.19 19.26 40.69
C LEU A 286 -6.50 19.82 41.24
N GLU A 287 -7.34 20.37 40.37
CA GLU A 287 -8.65 20.88 40.77
C GLU A 287 -9.57 19.74 41.25
N LYS A 288 -10.29 19.97 42.36
CA LYS A 288 -11.24 19.00 42.91
C LYS A 288 -12.49 18.86 42.04
N GLY A 289 -13.10 17.69 42.06
CA GLY A 289 -14.31 17.36 41.31
C GLY A 289 -14.10 16.78 39.94
N SER A 290 -12.85 16.39 39.61
CA SER A 290 -12.52 15.62 38.43
C SER A 290 -11.54 14.52 38.79
N ASP A 291 -11.62 13.40 38.10
CA ASP A 291 -10.58 12.38 38.12
C ASP A 291 -9.53 12.66 37.04
N TYR A 292 -8.30 12.23 37.29
CA TYR A 292 -7.16 12.49 36.41
C TYR A 292 -6.41 11.23 36.09
N THR A 293 -6.01 11.07 34.85
CA THR A 293 -5.08 10.00 34.44
C THR A 293 -3.67 10.54 34.40
N VAL A 294 -2.72 9.79 34.96
CA VAL A 294 -1.30 10.05 34.84
C VAL A 294 -0.79 9.41 33.54
N ASN A 295 -0.16 10.23 32.73
CA ASN A 295 0.44 9.79 31.47
C ASN A 295 1.91 10.20 31.43
N LEU A 296 2.73 9.33 30.85
CA LEU A 296 4.14 9.56 30.54
C LEU A 296 4.32 9.70 29.02
N LYS A 297 5.49 10.04 28.57
CA LYS A 297 5.77 10.24 27.15
C LYS A 297 5.42 9.01 26.28
N HIS A 298 5.69 7.81 26.80
CA HIS A 298 5.50 6.55 26.06
C HIS A 298 4.48 5.60 26.68
N GLU A 299 3.91 5.95 27.85
CA GLU A 299 2.90 5.15 28.54
C GLU A 299 1.74 6.03 28.98
N ARG A 300 0.51 5.64 28.70
CA ARG A 300 -0.70 6.36 29.10
C ARG A 300 -1.49 5.58 30.16
N GLY A 301 -2.23 6.33 31.00
CA GLY A 301 -3.12 5.73 31.99
C GLY A 301 -2.38 4.92 33.06
N ILE A 302 -1.12 5.27 33.38
CA ILE A 302 -0.33 4.53 34.36
C ILE A 302 -0.88 4.60 35.78
N HIS A 303 -1.72 5.60 36.05
CA HIS A 303 -2.40 5.78 37.34
C HIS A 303 -3.64 6.65 37.18
N LEU A 304 -4.66 6.36 37.97
CA LEU A 304 -5.86 7.15 38.11
C LEU A 304 -5.78 7.91 39.45
N VAL A 305 -5.98 9.23 39.41
CA VAL A 305 -6.03 10.08 40.60
C VAL A 305 -7.46 10.55 40.78
N ASP A 306 -8.08 10.13 41.86
CA ASP A 306 -9.38 10.67 42.32
C ASP A 306 -9.14 11.96 43.08
N ALA A 307 -9.81 13.06 42.68
CA ALA A 307 -9.74 14.34 43.32
C ALA A 307 -11.16 14.79 43.73
N PRO A 308 -11.76 14.19 44.76
CA PRO A 308 -13.14 14.44 45.17
C PRO A 308 -13.32 15.88 45.65
N VAL A 309 -14.55 16.36 45.58
CA VAL A 309 -14.94 17.72 46.05
C VAL A 309 -14.79 17.89 47.59
N SER A 310 -14.65 16.76 48.32
CA SER A 310 -14.50 16.82 49.79
C SER A 310 -13.39 17.73 50.27
N GLN A 311 -13.75 18.68 51.13
CA GLN A 311 -12.79 19.63 51.69
C GLN A 311 -11.71 19.00 52.56
N ALA A 312 -11.96 17.78 53.07
CA ALA A 312 -11.00 17.04 53.89
C ALA A 312 -9.92 16.34 53.07
N PHE A 313 -10.10 16.20 51.77
CA PHE A 313 -9.15 15.51 50.89
C PHE A 313 -8.18 16.50 50.23
N HIS A 314 -6.97 16.59 50.77
CA HIS A 314 -5.96 17.54 50.31
C HIS A 314 -4.70 16.97 49.69
N LEU A 315 -4.45 15.69 49.92
CA LEU A 315 -3.22 14.99 49.53
C LEU A 315 -3.52 13.69 48.82
N ALA A 316 -2.80 13.44 47.71
CA ALA A 316 -2.73 12.15 47.04
C ALA A 316 -1.29 11.88 46.58
N SER A 317 -0.88 10.62 46.56
CA SER A 317 0.46 10.26 46.08
C SER A 317 0.44 8.88 45.41
N ALA A 318 1.35 8.70 44.49
CA ALA A 318 1.59 7.43 43.82
C ALA A 318 3.09 7.22 43.54
N THR A 319 3.51 5.97 43.64
CA THR A 319 4.83 5.54 43.18
C THR A 319 4.65 4.61 41.99
N ARG A 320 5.38 4.85 40.89
CA ARG A 320 5.32 4.03 39.69
C ARG A 320 6.71 3.70 39.20
N ARG A 321 6.83 2.53 38.57
CA ARG A 321 8.04 2.12 37.87
C ARG A 321 7.90 2.39 36.39
N TYR A 322 8.96 2.92 35.77
CA TYR A 322 8.98 3.28 34.36
C TYR A 322 10.39 3.06 33.83
N ARG A 323 10.55 2.74 32.56
CA ARG A 323 11.89 2.54 31.97
C ARG A 323 12.69 3.82 31.78
N GLY A 324 12.02 4.94 31.80
CA GLY A 324 12.58 6.22 31.36
C GLY A 324 12.43 6.43 29.86
N SER A 325 12.07 7.64 29.48
CA SER A 325 11.81 7.99 28.08
C SER A 325 13.03 7.79 27.20
N ALA A 326 14.22 8.14 27.67
CA ALA A 326 15.45 8.00 26.92
C ALA A 326 15.79 6.55 26.56
N LEU A 327 15.64 5.62 27.53
CA LEU A 327 15.88 4.21 27.29
C LEU A 327 14.84 3.61 26.33
N ILE A 328 13.57 4.02 26.48
CA ILE A 328 12.51 3.57 25.57
C ILE A 328 12.78 4.03 24.14
N GLU A 329 13.20 5.27 23.94
CA GLU A 329 13.56 5.82 22.63
C GLU A 329 14.74 5.09 22.00
N GLN A 330 15.76 4.80 22.79
CA GLN A 330 16.89 3.98 22.33
C GLN A 330 16.43 2.60 21.89
N LEU A 331 15.66 1.89 22.72
CA LEU A 331 15.14 0.56 22.38
C LEU A 331 14.23 0.58 21.15
N LEU A 332 13.40 1.62 20.97
CA LEU A 332 12.57 1.78 19.79
C LEU A 332 13.42 2.02 18.53
N ALA A 333 14.50 2.80 18.64
CA ALA A 333 15.42 3.03 17.53
C ALA A 333 16.19 1.74 17.16
N GLU A 334 16.65 0.98 18.14
CA GLU A 334 17.31 -0.32 17.93
C GLU A 334 16.36 -1.34 17.31
N GLN A 335 15.12 -1.43 17.79
CA GLN A 335 14.09 -2.31 17.21
C GLN A 335 13.76 -1.92 15.77
N LYS A 336 13.71 -0.62 15.48
CA LYS A 336 13.47 -0.14 14.13
C LYS A 336 14.62 -0.52 13.19
N ALA A 337 15.84 -0.30 13.61
CA ALA A 337 17.03 -0.65 12.82
C ALA A 337 17.12 -2.17 12.58
N GLU A 338 16.83 -2.98 13.60
CA GLU A 338 16.80 -4.42 13.47
C GLU A 338 15.67 -4.89 12.54
N MET A 339 14.52 -4.26 12.61
CA MET A 339 13.39 -4.58 11.72
C MET A 339 13.71 -4.23 10.26
N GLU A 340 14.39 -3.10 10.03
CA GLU A 340 14.88 -2.72 8.70
C GLU A 340 15.92 -3.73 8.19
N ARG A 341 16.82 -4.20 9.05
CA ARG A 341 17.80 -5.25 8.70
C ARG A 341 17.14 -6.58 8.35
N ILE A 342 16.18 -7.04 9.16
CA ILE A 342 15.44 -8.28 8.89
C ILE A 342 14.63 -8.18 7.61
N GLN A 343 13.97 -7.06 7.35
CA GLN A 343 13.23 -6.83 6.12
C GLN A 343 14.16 -6.88 4.90
N GLU A 344 15.34 -6.27 5.02
CA GLU A 344 16.35 -6.30 3.96
C GLU A 344 16.88 -7.73 3.72
N GLU A 345 17.17 -8.49 4.78
CA GLU A 345 17.58 -9.90 4.66
C GLU A 345 16.48 -10.75 4.00
N MET A 346 15.22 -10.58 4.41
CA MET A 346 14.08 -11.30 3.80
C MET A 346 13.92 -10.93 2.32
N ARG A 347 14.14 -9.67 1.98
CA ARG A 347 14.11 -9.18 0.61
C ARG A 347 15.23 -9.78 -0.23
N LEU A 348 16.45 -9.77 0.29
CA LEU A 348 17.62 -10.38 -0.37
C LEU A 348 17.44 -11.90 -0.52
N GLU A 349 16.86 -12.57 0.48
CA GLU A 349 16.57 -13.99 0.41
C GLU A 349 15.50 -14.31 -0.64
N ALA A 350 14.47 -13.47 -0.76
CA ALA A 350 13.43 -13.61 -1.79
C ALA A 350 14.00 -13.43 -3.21
N LEU A 351 15.07 -12.67 -3.35
CA LEU A 351 15.77 -12.47 -4.63
C LEU A 351 16.75 -13.60 -4.97
N LYS A 352 17.09 -14.47 -4.01
CA LYS A 352 17.94 -15.64 -4.29
C LYS A 352 17.18 -16.67 -5.14
N PRO A 353 17.84 -17.29 -6.15
CA PRO A 353 17.26 -18.39 -6.88
C PRO A 353 16.81 -19.50 -5.91
N LYS A 354 15.58 -19.98 -6.07
CA LYS A 354 15.09 -21.09 -5.25
C LYS A 354 15.55 -22.43 -5.85
N PRO A 355 15.71 -23.49 -5.03
CA PRO A 355 15.92 -24.83 -5.56
C PRO A 355 14.81 -25.19 -6.55
N GLY A 356 15.18 -25.45 -7.82
CA GLY A 356 14.23 -25.70 -8.91
C GLY A 356 14.08 -24.56 -9.91
N ASP A 357 14.52 -23.35 -9.61
CA ASP A 357 14.63 -22.27 -10.59
C ASP A 357 15.68 -22.67 -11.62
N LYS A 358 15.30 -22.69 -12.92
CA LYS A 358 16.25 -22.95 -13.99
C LYS A 358 17.27 -21.81 -14.03
N GLN A 359 18.50 -22.12 -13.70
CA GLN A 359 19.61 -21.19 -13.88
C GLN A 359 20.06 -21.18 -15.34
N TYR A 360 20.56 -20.04 -15.78
CA TYR A 360 21.06 -19.73 -17.11
C TYR A 360 22.09 -20.70 -17.68
N PRO A 361 22.19 -20.84 -19.00
CA PRO A 361 21.54 -20.01 -20.02
C PRO A 361 20.09 -20.41 -20.30
N ILE A 362 19.18 -19.40 -20.41
CA ILE A 362 17.80 -19.63 -20.81
C ILE A 362 17.74 -19.67 -22.34
N THR A 363 17.13 -20.71 -22.88
CA THR A 363 16.83 -20.81 -24.31
C THR A 363 15.42 -20.29 -24.52
N TYR A 364 15.29 -19.23 -25.31
CA TYR A 364 14.00 -18.68 -25.70
C TYR A 364 13.55 -19.29 -27.03
N GLN A 365 12.27 -19.59 -27.12
CA GLN A 365 11.68 -20.02 -28.40
C GLN A 365 11.61 -18.81 -29.34
N GLU A 366 12.03 -18.99 -30.59
CA GLU A 366 11.90 -17.97 -31.63
C GLU A 366 10.56 -18.12 -32.34
N THR A 367 9.93 -17.00 -32.69
CA THR A 367 8.69 -16.95 -33.44
C THR A 367 8.94 -16.24 -34.77
N PRO A 368 8.70 -16.91 -35.91
CA PRO A 368 8.89 -16.29 -37.21
C PRO A 368 7.81 -15.25 -37.51
N VAL A 369 8.11 -14.33 -38.42
CA VAL A 369 7.16 -13.37 -38.97
C VAL A 369 6.94 -13.63 -40.45
N LYS A 370 5.75 -13.24 -40.96
CA LYS A 370 5.44 -13.26 -42.39
C LYS A 370 5.31 -11.84 -42.89
N THR A 371 5.47 -11.64 -44.20
CA THR A 371 5.17 -10.36 -44.83
C THR A 371 3.66 -10.16 -44.93
N ALA A 372 3.21 -8.93 -44.68
CA ALA A 372 1.82 -8.52 -44.87
C ALA A 372 1.75 -7.35 -45.86
N SER A 373 0.66 -7.28 -46.61
CA SER A 373 0.34 -6.17 -47.49
C SER A 373 -0.74 -5.30 -46.86
N ALA A 374 -0.69 -4.00 -47.07
CA ALA A 374 -1.74 -3.12 -46.63
C ALA A 374 -3.08 -3.50 -47.32
N PRO A 375 -4.22 -3.38 -46.61
CA PRO A 375 -5.53 -3.59 -47.20
C PRO A 375 -5.81 -2.66 -48.36
N PRO A 376 -6.62 -3.03 -49.35
CA PRO A 376 -6.99 -2.15 -50.43
C PRO A 376 -7.76 -0.91 -49.87
N ASN A 377 -7.50 0.24 -50.46
CA ASN A 377 -8.18 1.52 -50.11
C ASN A 377 -8.02 1.96 -48.64
N TYR A 378 -6.97 1.52 -47.95
CA TYR A 378 -6.69 1.92 -46.56
C TYR A 378 -6.39 3.44 -46.42
N LEU A 379 -5.92 4.10 -47.49
CA LEU A 379 -5.49 5.51 -47.50
C LEU A 379 -6.53 6.38 -48.16
N THR A 380 -7.06 7.37 -47.44
CA THR A 380 -7.98 8.39 -47.97
C THR A 380 -7.42 9.79 -47.71
N LYS A 381 -7.23 10.60 -48.74
CA LYS A 381 -6.80 12.00 -48.61
C LYS A 381 -7.92 12.87 -48.06
N THR A 382 -7.59 13.80 -47.16
CA THR A 382 -8.48 14.83 -46.61
C THR A 382 -7.98 16.23 -46.98
N ALA A 383 -8.73 17.27 -46.67
CA ALA A 383 -8.34 18.67 -46.98
C ALA A 383 -7.04 19.07 -46.21
N ASP A 384 -6.86 18.57 -45.02
CA ASP A 384 -5.76 18.92 -44.09
C ASP A 384 -4.88 17.72 -43.68
N GLY A 385 -4.88 16.64 -44.49
CA GLY A 385 -4.05 15.48 -44.25
C GLY A 385 -4.54 14.20 -44.93
N PHE A 386 -4.66 13.13 -44.18
CA PHE A 386 -5.17 11.85 -44.70
C PHE A 386 -5.64 10.94 -43.55
N ASN A 387 -6.45 9.98 -43.90
CA ASN A 387 -6.91 8.90 -42.97
C ASN A 387 -6.33 7.57 -43.44
N LEU A 388 -5.94 6.74 -42.47
CA LEU A 388 -5.52 5.36 -42.63
C LEU A 388 -6.56 4.45 -41.97
N ASP A 389 -7.41 3.87 -42.79
CA ASP A 389 -8.49 2.98 -42.36
C ASP A 389 -8.21 1.55 -42.86
N PHE A 390 -7.63 0.76 -42.00
CA PHE A 390 -7.26 -0.61 -42.34
C PHE A 390 -8.43 -1.59 -42.34
N LYS A 391 -9.63 -1.14 -42.00
CA LYS A 391 -10.87 -1.95 -41.93
C LYS A 391 -10.78 -3.10 -40.88
N SER A 392 -9.88 -2.96 -39.94
CA SER A 392 -9.71 -3.94 -38.89
C SER A 392 -10.78 -3.80 -37.79
N ALA A 393 -11.08 -4.89 -37.14
CA ALA A 393 -11.90 -4.85 -35.93
C ALA A 393 -11.06 -4.35 -34.73
N GLY A 394 -11.62 -3.44 -33.97
CA GLY A 394 -11.03 -2.90 -32.74
C GLY A 394 -10.19 -1.64 -32.94
N PRO A 395 -9.78 -1.03 -31.83
CA PRO A 395 -9.07 0.25 -31.83
C PRO A 395 -7.67 0.13 -32.44
N VAL A 396 -7.22 1.23 -33.03
CA VAL A 396 -5.83 1.40 -33.46
C VAL A 396 -5.04 1.98 -32.29
N GLY A 397 -4.01 1.29 -31.84
CA GLY A 397 -3.18 1.74 -30.73
C GLY A 397 -2.32 2.95 -31.07
N THR A 398 -1.50 3.35 -30.09
CA THR A 398 -0.54 4.46 -30.24
C THR A 398 0.44 4.17 -31.38
N PRO A 399 0.52 5.00 -32.43
CA PRO A 399 1.51 4.82 -33.47
C PRO A 399 2.91 5.25 -32.99
N THR A 400 3.94 4.85 -33.73
CA THR A 400 5.33 5.26 -33.49
C THR A 400 5.88 6.00 -34.72
N LEU A 401 6.50 7.14 -34.49
CA LEU A 401 7.09 7.95 -35.57
C LEU A 401 8.62 7.87 -35.50
N VAL A 402 9.24 7.43 -36.58
CA VAL A 402 10.69 7.33 -36.73
C VAL A 402 11.11 8.02 -38.01
N GLU A 403 11.78 9.17 -37.91
CA GLU A 403 12.11 9.97 -39.07
C GLU A 403 10.88 10.26 -39.93
N ASN A 404 10.84 9.80 -41.18
CA ASN A 404 9.66 9.89 -42.05
C ASN A 404 8.86 8.58 -42.16
N LYS A 405 9.01 7.69 -41.19
CA LYS A 405 8.26 6.43 -41.11
C LYS A 405 7.23 6.49 -39.98
N LEU A 406 6.02 6.11 -40.32
CA LEU A 406 4.91 5.92 -39.39
C LEU A 406 4.69 4.43 -39.20
N LEU A 407 4.83 3.98 -37.98
CA LEU A 407 4.73 2.59 -37.58
C LEU A 407 3.44 2.40 -36.78
N THR A 408 2.59 1.47 -37.19
CA THR A 408 1.28 1.28 -36.58
C THR A 408 0.81 -0.16 -36.70
N GLN A 409 0.08 -0.62 -35.70
CA GLN A 409 -0.73 -1.83 -35.82
C GLN A 409 -1.95 -1.60 -36.71
N GLU A 410 -2.46 -2.64 -37.33
CA GLU A 410 -3.70 -2.59 -38.10
C GLU A 410 -4.93 -2.33 -37.22
N GLY A 411 -4.93 -2.92 -36.04
CA GLY A 411 -5.95 -2.82 -34.99
C GLY A 411 -5.67 -3.84 -33.89
N MET A 412 -6.31 -3.68 -32.75
CA MET A 412 -6.04 -4.44 -31.54
C MET A 412 -6.16 -5.98 -31.73
N TYR A 413 -7.10 -6.42 -32.57
CA TYR A 413 -7.36 -7.85 -32.80
C TYR A 413 -6.69 -8.37 -34.08
N SER A 414 -5.83 -7.57 -34.70
CA SER A 414 -5.09 -7.97 -35.90
C SER A 414 -3.64 -8.34 -35.58
N PRO A 415 -3.07 -9.38 -36.23
CA PRO A 415 -1.64 -9.69 -36.13
C PRO A 415 -0.77 -8.79 -37.02
N ASN A 416 -1.37 -7.88 -37.78
CA ASN A 416 -0.64 -7.11 -38.79
C ASN A 416 -0.07 -5.81 -38.22
N TYR A 417 1.15 -5.53 -38.62
CA TYR A 417 1.90 -4.33 -38.27
C TYR A 417 2.49 -3.68 -39.51
N TYR A 418 2.33 -2.37 -39.68
CA TYR A 418 2.68 -1.65 -40.88
C TYR A 418 3.70 -0.53 -40.66
N CYS A 419 4.58 -0.36 -41.62
CA CYS A 419 5.41 0.80 -41.79
C CYS A 419 4.91 1.59 -43.04
N LEU A 420 4.62 2.85 -42.81
CA LEU A 420 4.12 3.76 -43.83
C LEU A 420 4.99 5.00 -43.89
N GLN A 421 4.96 5.75 -45.01
CA GLN A 421 5.54 7.08 -45.04
C GLN A 421 4.71 8.04 -44.20
N ALA A 422 5.33 8.67 -43.24
CA ALA A 422 4.63 9.51 -42.26
C ALA A 422 3.92 10.71 -42.92
N SER A 423 4.51 11.30 -43.92
CA SER A 423 3.98 12.51 -44.61
C SER A 423 2.90 12.21 -45.64
N THR A 424 2.78 10.98 -46.13
CA THR A 424 1.89 10.65 -47.26
C THR A 424 0.95 9.48 -46.99
N GLY A 425 1.24 8.66 -45.94
CA GLY A 425 0.54 7.43 -45.67
C GLY A 425 0.89 6.26 -46.63
N ALA A 426 1.86 6.45 -47.55
CA ALA A 426 2.21 5.41 -48.52
C ALA A 426 2.85 4.21 -47.84
N PHE A 427 2.44 3.00 -48.26
CA PHE A 427 2.95 1.75 -47.72
C PHE A 427 4.46 1.58 -48.01
N VAL A 428 5.21 1.11 -47.02
CA VAL A 428 6.65 0.81 -47.12
C VAL A 428 6.85 -0.70 -46.96
N TRP A 429 6.44 -1.26 -45.82
CA TRP A 429 6.45 -2.70 -45.57
C TRP A 429 5.39 -3.06 -44.54
N GLY A 430 5.04 -4.33 -44.44
CA GLY A 430 4.13 -4.88 -43.45
C GLY A 430 4.54 -6.28 -43.01
N LEU A 431 4.17 -6.60 -41.77
CA LEU A 431 4.44 -7.87 -41.14
C LEU A 431 3.18 -8.45 -40.52
N GLU A 432 3.01 -9.76 -40.62
CA GLU A 432 2.09 -10.57 -39.83
C GLU A 432 2.90 -11.26 -38.73
N LEU A 433 2.65 -10.83 -37.47
CA LEU A 433 3.37 -11.32 -36.30
C LEU A 433 2.80 -12.65 -35.78
N GLY A 434 1.69 -13.13 -36.37
CA GLY A 434 1.03 -14.37 -35.96
C GLY A 434 0.21 -14.25 -34.68
N GLU A 435 0.21 -13.07 -34.04
CA GLU A 435 -0.37 -12.79 -32.73
C GLU A 435 -1.00 -11.40 -32.70
N THR A 436 -2.01 -11.24 -31.87
CA THR A 436 -2.74 -9.98 -31.68
C THR A 436 -2.24 -9.22 -30.43
N GLY A 437 -2.83 -8.08 -30.12
CA GLY A 437 -2.47 -7.28 -28.94
C GLY A 437 -1.04 -6.76 -29.03
N ILE A 438 -0.72 -6.13 -30.15
CA ILE A 438 0.60 -5.59 -30.46
C ILE A 438 0.83 -4.31 -29.66
N SER A 439 1.94 -4.22 -28.94
CA SER A 439 2.31 -3.01 -28.19
C SER A 439 2.69 -1.84 -29.09
N PRO A 440 2.66 -0.59 -28.61
CA PRO A 440 3.39 0.48 -29.25
C PRO A 440 4.86 0.07 -29.45
N ALA A 441 5.42 0.40 -30.60
CA ALA A 441 6.78 0.03 -30.93
C ALA A 441 7.81 0.95 -30.27
N VAL A 442 8.92 0.36 -29.88
CA VAL A 442 10.11 1.07 -29.40
C VAL A 442 11.16 1.08 -30.50
N TYR A 443 11.69 2.25 -30.83
CA TYR A 443 12.74 2.38 -31.83
C TYR A 443 14.06 2.81 -31.18
N HIS A 444 15.13 2.09 -31.50
CA HIS A 444 16.49 2.49 -31.12
C HIS A 444 17.52 1.99 -32.13
N LYS A 445 18.39 2.87 -32.61
CA LYS A 445 19.51 2.56 -33.51
C LYS A 445 19.15 1.63 -34.70
N GLY A 446 18.06 1.92 -35.38
CA GLY A 446 17.61 1.14 -36.54
C GLY A 446 16.79 -0.11 -36.22
N VAL A 447 16.69 -0.47 -34.96
CA VAL A 447 15.91 -1.61 -34.47
C VAL A 447 14.57 -1.16 -33.92
N LEU A 448 13.52 -1.86 -34.34
CA LEU A 448 12.17 -1.72 -33.81
C LEU A 448 11.87 -2.90 -32.91
N LEU A 449 11.44 -2.61 -31.69
CA LEU A 449 11.05 -3.60 -30.70
C LEU A 449 9.53 -3.58 -30.50
N ILE A 450 8.91 -4.74 -30.54
CA ILE A 450 7.46 -4.89 -30.41
C ILE A 450 7.18 -6.09 -29.50
N ASN A 451 6.27 -5.91 -28.54
CA ASN A 451 5.71 -7.00 -27.74
C ASN A 451 4.32 -7.37 -28.27
N THR A 452 3.91 -8.61 -28.05
CA THR A 452 2.56 -9.09 -28.33
C THR A 452 1.87 -9.62 -27.07
N ALA A 453 0.56 -9.83 -27.13
CA ALA A 453 -0.25 -10.34 -26.03
C ALA A 453 0.20 -11.69 -25.52
N SER A 454 0.69 -12.56 -26.38
CA SER A 454 1.25 -13.87 -26.01
C SER A 454 2.69 -13.80 -25.51
N CYS A 455 3.18 -12.60 -25.21
CA CYS A 455 4.50 -12.37 -24.61
C CYS A 455 5.68 -12.65 -25.53
N THR A 456 5.52 -12.44 -26.82
CA THR A 456 6.65 -12.49 -27.76
C THR A 456 7.23 -11.10 -27.98
N LEU A 457 8.54 -10.97 -27.79
CA LEU A 457 9.31 -9.79 -28.12
C LEU A 457 9.97 -9.98 -29.49
N TYR A 458 9.69 -9.09 -30.40
CA TYR A 458 10.27 -9.05 -31.74
C TYR A 458 11.24 -7.87 -31.86
N ALA A 459 12.38 -8.10 -32.51
CA ALA A 459 13.29 -7.06 -32.96
C ALA A 459 13.34 -7.07 -34.48
N ILE A 460 13.05 -5.93 -35.09
CA ILE A 460 12.84 -5.80 -36.53
C ILE A 460 13.73 -4.66 -37.03
N ASP A 461 14.41 -4.87 -38.16
CA ASP A 461 15.09 -3.78 -38.88
C ASP A 461 14.06 -2.79 -39.43
N VAL A 462 14.08 -1.56 -39.00
CA VAL A 462 13.08 -0.56 -39.33
C VAL A 462 13.12 -0.13 -40.78
N ALA A 463 14.26 -0.25 -41.45
CA ALA A 463 14.40 0.15 -42.84
C ALA A 463 13.75 -0.85 -43.80
N THR A 464 13.86 -2.15 -43.49
CA THR A 464 13.48 -3.22 -44.40
C THR A 464 12.28 -4.06 -43.92
N GLY A 465 11.90 -3.97 -42.66
CA GLY A 465 10.91 -4.83 -42.04
C GLY A 465 11.42 -6.26 -41.78
N LYS A 466 12.73 -6.51 -41.89
CA LYS A 466 13.30 -7.82 -41.70
C LYS A 466 13.37 -8.14 -40.19
N LEU A 467 12.91 -9.35 -39.79
CA LEU A 467 13.11 -9.87 -38.44
C LEU A 467 14.61 -10.05 -38.18
N LEU A 468 15.10 -9.44 -37.10
CA LEU A 468 16.47 -9.63 -36.61
C LEU A 468 16.50 -10.82 -35.64
N TRP A 469 15.61 -10.81 -34.66
CA TRP A 469 15.40 -11.89 -33.71
C TRP A 469 14.01 -11.77 -33.08
N SER A 470 13.55 -12.85 -32.49
CA SER A 470 12.36 -12.90 -31.64
C SER A 470 12.61 -13.75 -30.42
N LYS A 471 11.81 -13.53 -29.35
CA LYS A 471 11.86 -14.33 -28.13
C LYS A 471 10.47 -14.45 -27.53
N TRP A 472 10.00 -15.67 -27.40
CA TRP A 472 8.83 -15.96 -26.61
C TRP A 472 9.23 -15.98 -25.13
N LEU A 473 8.71 -15.04 -24.34
CA LEU A 473 9.08 -14.84 -22.94
C LEU A 473 8.30 -15.76 -21.99
N ALA A 474 7.38 -16.59 -22.52
CA ALA A 474 6.63 -17.63 -21.80
C ALA A 474 5.88 -17.18 -20.55
N GLY A 475 5.51 -15.91 -20.47
CA GLY A 475 4.81 -15.34 -19.33
C GLY A 475 4.23 -13.97 -19.67
N TYR A 476 3.54 -13.37 -18.72
CA TYR A 476 2.98 -12.03 -18.94
C TYR A 476 4.10 -11.00 -19.09
N VAL A 477 4.00 -10.15 -20.11
CA VAL A 477 4.86 -8.98 -20.28
C VAL A 477 4.16 -7.80 -19.61
N TYR A 478 4.79 -7.24 -18.60
CA TYR A 478 4.19 -6.18 -17.78
C TYR A 478 4.44 -4.77 -18.32
N SER A 479 5.35 -4.62 -19.27
CA SER A 479 5.71 -3.30 -19.81
C SER A 479 6.27 -3.39 -21.22
N THR A 480 6.20 -2.27 -21.96
CA THR A 480 6.98 -2.14 -23.19
C THR A 480 8.47 -2.21 -22.87
N PRO A 481 9.31 -2.64 -23.83
CA PRO A 481 10.75 -2.64 -23.62
C PRO A 481 11.31 -1.21 -23.56
N THR A 482 12.45 -1.06 -22.91
CA THR A 482 13.29 0.14 -22.99
C THR A 482 14.59 -0.20 -23.67
N ALA A 483 15.02 0.60 -24.63
CA ALA A 483 16.25 0.40 -25.37
C ALA A 483 17.22 1.57 -25.15
N VAL A 484 18.44 1.26 -24.70
CA VAL A 484 19.52 2.24 -24.48
C VAL A 484 20.85 1.59 -24.89
N ASP A 485 21.71 2.35 -25.56
CA ASP A 485 22.99 1.89 -26.09
C ASP A 485 22.84 0.66 -27.00
N ASN A 486 23.34 -0.49 -26.60
CA ASN A 486 23.14 -1.76 -27.29
C ASN A 486 22.36 -2.77 -26.45
N SER A 487 21.55 -2.28 -25.52
CA SER A 487 20.80 -3.11 -24.59
C SER A 487 19.31 -2.85 -24.65
N VAL A 488 18.53 -3.92 -24.49
CA VAL A 488 17.07 -3.91 -24.37
C VAL A 488 16.72 -4.43 -22.98
N PHE A 489 15.88 -3.71 -22.27
CA PHE A 489 15.40 -4.06 -20.93
C PHE A 489 13.90 -4.33 -20.96
N VAL A 490 13.50 -5.47 -20.40
CA VAL A 490 12.09 -5.90 -20.37
C VAL A 490 11.76 -6.44 -18.99
N VAL A 491 10.54 -6.19 -18.52
CA VAL A 491 9.99 -6.84 -17.32
C VAL A 491 8.90 -7.82 -17.75
N TYR A 492 9.02 -9.06 -17.31
CA TYR A 492 8.04 -10.09 -17.60
C TYR A 492 8.02 -11.16 -16.50
N SER A 493 7.06 -12.08 -16.55
CA SER A 493 6.99 -13.22 -15.62
C SER A 493 7.80 -14.40 -16.16
N HIS A 494 8.85 -14.79 -15.47
CA HIS A 494 9.65 -15.97 -15.79
C HIS A 494 9.48 -17.04 -14.73
N GLY A 495 8.98 -18.22 -15.12
CA GLY A 495 8.75 -19.33 -14.17
C GLY A 495 7.78 -18.99 -13.02
N GLY A 496 6.86 -18.05 -13.24
CA GLY A 496 5.92 -17.55 -12.22
C GLY A 496 6.47 -16.42 -11.34
N TYR A 497 7.62 -15.85 -11.67
CA TYR A 497 8.21 -14.74 -10.91
C TYR A 497 8.50 -13.56 -11.82
N PRO A 498 8.17 -12.33 -11.40
CA PRO A 498 8.55 -11.11 -12.10
C PRO A 498 10.06 -10.96 -12.17
N VAL A 499 10.56 -10.67 -13.36
CA VAL A 499 12.00 -10.47 -13.62
C VAL A 499 12.24 -9.27 -14.51
N VAL A 500 13.35 -8.60 -14.29
CA VAL A 500 13.94 -7.63 -15.22
C VAL A 500 15.04 -8.37 -16.00
N VAL A 501 15.00 -8.33 -17.31
CA VAL A 501 15.99 -8.95 -18.18
C VAL A 501 16.63 -7.93 -19.10
N SER A 502 17.90 -8.13 -19.41
CA SER A 502 18.62 -7.42 -20.46
C SER A 502 19.01 -8.32 -21.59
N PHE A 503 18.76 -7.87 -22.83
CA PHE A 503 19.22 -8.50 -24.07
C PHE A 503 20.09 -7.54 -24.86
N ASP A 504 21.00 -8.08 -25.69
CA ASP A 504 21.66 -7.30 -26.73
C ASP A 504 20.65 -6.87 -27.79
N LEU A 505 20.68 -5.62 -28.17
CA LEU A 505 19.69 -4.99 -29.08
C LEU A 505 19.68 -5.65 -30.45
N THR A 506 20.84 -5.95 -31.00
CA THR A 506 20.99 -6.39 -32.41
C THR A 506 20.92 -7.88 -32.58
N SER A 507 21.49 -8.63 -31.65
CA SER A 507 21.57 -10.08 -31.70
C SER A 507 20.54 -10.81 -30.84
N GLY A 508 19.86 -10.11 -29.92
CA GLY A 508 18.98 -10.72 -28.94
C GLY A 508 19.70 -11.62 -27.93
N LYS A 509 21.05 -11.58 -27.88
CA LYS A 509 21.81 -12.35 -26.90
C LYS A 509 21.42 -11.92 -25.48
N PHE A 510 21.21 -12.93 -24.64
CA PHE A 510 20.96 -12.71 -23.21
C PHE A 510 22.18 -12.10 -22.53
N ASN A 511 21.98 -11.03 -21.78
CA ASN A 511 23.02 -10.39 -20.96
C ASN A 511 22.88 -10.79 -19.49
N TRP A 512 21.76 -10.44 -18.86
CA TRP A 512 21.49 -10.73 -17.46
C TRP A 512 19.99 -10.73 -17.16
N MET A 513 19.62 -11.26 -15.99
CA MET A 513 18.26 -11.24 -15.45
C MET A 513 18.31 -11.07 -13.93
N GLN A 514 17.36 -10.32 -13.39
CA GLN A 514 17.16 -10.14 -11.96
C GLN A 514 15.70 -10.29 -11.57
N ARG A 515 15.45 -10.93 -10.46
CA ARG A 515 14.12 -11.03 -9.87
C ARG A 515 13.73 -9.72 -9.22
N VAL A 516 12.45 -9.38 -9.28
CA VAL A 516 11.79 -8.34 -8.50
C VAL A 516 10.65 -8.96 -7.69
N ASP A 517 10.18 -8.27 -6.66
CA ASP A 517 9.21 -8.81 -5.70
C ASP A 517 7.78 -8.88 -6.24
N ASN A 518 7.48 -8.06 -7.25
CA ASN A 518 6.16 -8.01 -7.89
C ASN A 518 6.31 -7.46 -9.32
N GLU A 519 5.21 -7.43 -10.05
CA GLU A 519 5.13 -6.87 -11.40
C GLU A 519 5.60 -5.41 -11.43
N ALA A 520 6.20 -4.99 -12.53
CA ALA A 520 6.58 -3.59 -12.69
C ALA A 520 5.36 -2.71 -12.93
N ILE A 521 5.41 -1.50 -12.38
CA ILE A 521 4.37 -0.48 -12.62
C ILE A 521 4.45 0.02 -14.07
N ALA A 522 5.66 0.14 -14.61
CA ALA A 522 5.91 0.67 -15.94
C ALA A 522 7.17 0.05 -16.56
N CYS A 523 7.51 0.48 -17.78
CA CYS A 523 8.76 0.10 -18.40
C CYS A 523 9.97 0.54 -17.54
N PRO A 524 11.08 -0.21 -17.55
CA PRO A 524 12.32 0.21 -16.93
C PRO A 524 12.77 1.58 -17.45
N VAL A 525 13.25 2.45 -16.56
CA VAL A 525 13.84 3.73 -16.94
C VAL A 525 15.35 3.63 -16.78
N VAL A 526 16.09 3.99 -17.83
CA VAL A 526 17.55 3.85 -17.85
C VAL A 526 18.21 5.21 -17.96
N ASP A 527 19.14 5.51 -17.08
CA ASP A 527 19.97 6.72 -17.16
C ASP A 527 21.40 6.44 -16.70
N GLY A 528 22.37 6.77 -17.54
CA GLY A 528 23.77 6.39 -17.30
C GLY A 528 23.94 4.88 -17.18
N ASP A 529 24.47 4.43 -16.03
CA ASP A 529 24.70 3.02 -15.74
C ASP A 529 23.60 2.39 -14.87
N GLU A 530 22.48 3.09 -14.66
CA GLU A 530 21.41 2.68 -13.76
C GLU A 530 20.14 2.29 -14.54
N VAL A 531 19.55 1.17 -14.13
CA VAL A 531 18.22 0.70 -14.57
C VAL A 531 17.27 0.80 -13.39
N HIS A 532 16.29 1.66 -13.50
CA HIS A 532 15.30 1.95 -12.47
C HIS A 532 14.00 1.22 -12.73
N VAL A 533 13.49 0.51 -11.75
CA VAL A 533 12.24 -0.27 -11.82
C VAL A 533 11.43 -0.04 -10.56
N ALA A 534 10.17 0.35 -10.71
CA ALA A 534 9.19 0.40 -9.63
C ALA A 534 8.24 -0.78 -9.74
N SER A 535 8.05 -1.53 -8.67
CA SER A 535 7.13 -2.67 -8.63
C SER A 535 5.75 -2.29 -8.07
N GLN A 536 4.73 -3.08 -8.37
CA GLN A 536 3.38 -2.88 -7.87
C GLN A 536 3.25 -3.07 -6.34
N SER A 537 4.21 -3.74 -5.70
CA SER A 537 4.30 -3.79 -4.24
C SER A 537 4.77 -2.47 -3.61
N GLY A 538 5.22 -1.51 -4.44
CA GLY A 538 5.78 -0.25 -4.00
C GLY A 538 7.29 -0.28 -3.78
N THR A 539 7.95 -1.38 -4.07
CA THR A 539 9.41 -1.48 -3.99
C THR A 539 10.05 -0.81 -5.19
N TYR A 540 11.09 -0.03 -4.94
CA TYR A 540 11.87 0.65 -5.96
C TYR A 540 13.26 0.04 -6.06
N TYR A 541 13.67 -0.37 -7.26
CA TYR A 541 14.93 -1.02 -7.57
C TYR A 541 15.80 -0.16 -8.47
N VAL A 542 17.10 -0.18 -8.22
CA VAL A 542 18.12 0.35 -9.12
C VAL A 542 19.15 -0.74 -9.37
N PHE A 543 19.30 -1.14 -10.62
CA PHE A 543 20.27 -2.14 -11.05
C PHE A 543 21.39 -1.51 -11.90
N ASN A 544 22.57 -2.10 -11.85
CA ASN A 544 23.64 -1.74 -12.78
C ASN A 544 23.28 -2.22 -14.19
N LYS A 545 23.33 -1.34 -15.17
CA LYS A 545 22.92 -1.57 -16.55
C LYS A 545 23.65 -2.76 -17.22
N GLU A 546 24.96 -2.86 -17.00
CA GLU A 546 25.80 -3.87 -17.68
C GLU A 546 25.73 -5.24 -16.99
N THR A 547 25.68 -5.25 -15.67
CA THR A 547 25.82 -6.49 -14.89
C THR A 547 24.52 -7.00 -14.28
N GLY A 548 23.47 -6.17 -14.25
CA GLY A 548 22.23 -6.44 -13.57
C GLY A 548 22.32 -6.48 -12.03
N LYS A 549 23.49 -6.22 -11.45
CA LYS A 549 23.63 -6.26 -10.00
C LYS A 549 22.80 -5.15 -9.35
N PRO A 550 22.08 -5.44 -8.26
CA PRO A 550 21.40 -4.40 -7.49
C PRO A 550 22.38 -3.36 -6.97
N ILE A 551 22.08 -2.10 -7.19
CA ILE A 551 22.82 -0.94 -6.65
C ILE A 551 22.10 -0.43 -5.41
N LEU A 552 20.78 -0.17 -5.53
CA LEU A 552 19.93 0.37 -4.49
C LEU A 552 18.58 -0.32 -4.52
N THR A 553 17.93 -0.40 -3.37
CA THR A 553 16.53 -0.83 -3.28
C THR A 553 15.87 -0.17 -2.08
N SER A 554 14.62 0.22 -2.24
CA SER A 554 13.82 0.80 -1.16
C SER A 554 12.39 0.33 -1.25
N ASN A 555 11.83 -0.09 -0.12
CA ASN A 555 10.40 -0.34 0.08
C ASN A 555 9.79 0.66 1.08
N SER A 556 10.52 1.73 1.39
CA SER A 556 10.12 2.73 2.39
C SER A 556 8.92 3.56 1.95
N TYR A 557 8.66 3.60 0.64
CA TYR A 557 7.58 4.38 0.04
C TYR A 557 6.84 3.48 -0.93
N SER A 558 5.53 3.42 -0.79
CA SER A 558 4.67 2.68 -1.73
C SER A 558 4.58 3.47 -3.04
N VAL A 559 5.58 3.29 -3.91
CA VAL A 559 5.62 3.94 -5.23
C VAL A 559 4.51 3.38 -6.10
N VAL A 560 3.73 4.27 -6.74
CA VAL A 560 2.56 3.92 -7.56
C VAL A 560 2.62 4.47 -8.99
N SER A 561 3.73 5.09 -9.37
CA SER A 561 3.94 5.62 -10.72
C SER A 561 5.30 5.22 -11.30
N SER A 562 5.43 5.36 -12.62
CA SER A 562 6.75 5.34 -13.27
C SER A 562 7.62 6.48 -12.75
N PRO A 563 8.92 6.27 -12.57
CA PRO A 563 9.82 7.34 -12.15
C PRO A 563 10.14 8.31 -13.31
N THR A 564 10.32 9.57 -12.97
CA THR A 564 11.00 10.55 -13.83
C THR A 564 12.33 10.93 -13.19
N LEU A 565 13.41 10.75 -13.92
CA LEU A 565 14.77 10.94 -13.43
C LEU A 565 15.33 12.32 -13.84
N THR A 566 16.05 12.93 -12.91
CA THR A 566 16.99 14.01 -13.17
C THR A 566 18.39 13.57 -12.72
N ALA A 567 19.40 14.42 -12.86
CA ALA A 567 20.77 14.07 -12.51
C ALA A 567 20.94 13.59 -11.05
N ASP A 568 20.15 14.14 -10.13
CA ASP A 568 20.29 13.91 -8.69
C ASP A 568 18.98 13.51 -7.98
N LYS A 569 17.84 13.51 -8.70
CA LYS A 569 16.51 13.29 -8.12
C LYS A 569 15.68 12.29 -8.91
N ILE A 570 14.76 11.65 -8.20
CA ILE A 570 13.74 10.75 -8.73
C ILE A 570 12.38 11.31 -8.33
N TYR A 571 11.56 11.63 -9.30
CA TYR A 571 10.19 12.10 -9.10
C TYR A 571 9.23 10.93 -9.28
N VAL A 572 8.42 10.64 -8.29
CA VAL A 572 7.43 9.56 -8.31
C VAL A 572 6.16 9.98 -7.58
N THR A 573 5.07 9.34 -7.90
CA THR A 573 3.89 9.34 -7.04
C THR A 573 4.02 8.17 -6.06
N ALA A 574 3.77 8.43 -4.79
CA ALA A 574 3.80 7.42 -3.75
C ALA A 574 2.57 7.51 -2.85
N SER A 575 2.12 6.37 -2.35
CA SER A 575 0.97 6.29 -1.44
C SER A 575 1.41 6.47 0.01
N PHE A 576 0.75 7.39 0.70
CA PHE A 576 0.91 7.63 2.14
C PHE A 576 -0.46 7.58 2.82
N ASN A 577 -0.67 6.59 3.68
CA ASN A 577 -1.94 6.44 4.40
C ASN A 577 -3.19 6.43 3.50
N GLY A 578 -3.07 5.82 2.32
CA GLY A 578 -4.16 5.77 1.34
C GLY A 578 -4.36 7.02 0.49
N THR A 579 -3.48 8.03 0.62
CA THR A 579 -3.48 9.22 -0.23
C THR A 579 -2.23 9.23 -1.09
N GLU A 580 -2.40 9.40 -2.39
CA GLU A 580 -1.28 9.52 -3.32
C GLU A 580 -0.72 10.94 -3.31
N GLN A 581 0.60 11.04 -3.28
CA GLN A 581 1.31 12.31 -3.26
C GLN A 581 2.50 12.27 -4.21
N LEU A 582 2.75 13.38 -4.86
CA LEU A 582 3.99 13.58 -5.60
C LEU A 582 5.15 13.76 -4.62
N VAL A 583 6.18 12.94 -4.76
CA VAL A 583 7.38 12.97 -3.93
C VAL A 583 8.64 12.97 -4.76
N VAL A 584 9.70 13.46 -4.16
CA VAL A 584 11.04 13.45 -4.72
C VAL A 584 11.93 12.62 -3.82
N LEU A 585 12.62 11.66 -4.40
CA LEU A 585 13.63 10.87 -3.73
C LEU A 585 15.02 11.34 -4.15
N ASP A 586 15.95 11.31 -3.22
CA ASP A 586 17.37 11.48 -3.51
C ASP A 586 17.86 10.27 -4.30
N ARG A 587 18.44 10.49 -5.48
CA ARG A 587 18.80 9.42 -6.41
C ARG A 587 19.89 8.49 -5.88
N LYS A 588 20.79 8.98 -5.04
CA LYS A 588 21.91 8.19 -4.49
C LYS A 588 21.53 7.32 -3.31
N THR A 589 20.50 7.69 -2.59
CA THR A 589 20.13 7.05 -1.32
C THR A 589 18.71 6.50 -1.30
N LEU A 590 17.88 6.82 -2.27
CA LEU A 590 16.44 6.57 -2.34
C LEU A 590 15.66 7.12 -1.13
N LYS A 591 16.26 8.03 -0.36
CA LYS A 591 15.58 8.69 0.75
C LYS A 591 14.68 9.82 0.25
N LEU A 592 13.60 10.05 0.98
CA LEU A 592 12.69 11.16 0.70
C LEU A 592 13.43 12.49 0.84
N ASP A 593 13.45 13.26 -0.23
CA ASP A 593 13.96 14.63 -0.25
C ASP A 593 12.83 15.64 -0.02
N LYS A 594 11.73 15.49 -0.77
CA LYS A 594 10.61 16.44 -0.78
C LYS A 594 9.26 15.76 -0.93
N LYS A 595 8.23 16.41 -0.39
CA LYS A 595 6.81 16.11 -0.64
C LYS A 595 6.12 17.34 -1.16
N TYR A 596 5.43 17.19 -2.30
CA TYR A 596 4.59 18.26 -2.80
C TYR A 596 3.23 18.25 -2.08
N PRO A 597 2.61 19.42 -1.86
CA PRO A 597 1.32 19.53 -1.20
C PRO A 597 0.18 19.10 -2.15
N THR A 598 0.26 17.88 -2.65
CA THR A 598 -0.74 17.28 -3.54
C THR A 598 -1.55 16.25 -2.76
N SER A 599 -2.86 16.26 -2.97
CA SER A 599 -3.76 15.17 -2.65
C SER A 599 -4.31 14.71 -3.99
N LEU A 600 -3.66 13.70 -4.57
CA LEU A 600 -4.13 13.10 -5.82
C LEU A 600 -5.25 12.13 -5.47
N GLN A 601 -6.32 12.16 -6.21
CA GLN A 601 -7.31 11.09 -6.14
C GLN A 601 -6.63 9.80 -6.60
N SER A 602 -6.73 8.77 -5.78
CA SER A 602 -6.20 7.45 -6.11
C SER A 602 -6.76 7.02 -7.45
N LEU A 603 -5.93 7.07 -8.46
CA LEU A 603 -6.21 6.41 -9.72
C LEU A 603 -6.21 4.92 -9.40
N SER A 604 -7.40 4.36 -9.18
CA SER A 604 -7.53 2.99 -8.76
C SER A 604 -6.89 2.08 -9.81
N ILE A 605 -5.70 1.57 -9.51
CA ILE A 605 -5.04 0.46 -10.23
C ILE A 605 -6.04 -0.71 -10.45
N SER A 606 -7.11 -0.78 -9.66
CA SER A 606 -8.18 -1.77 -9.79
C SER A 606 -9.05 -1.62 -11.04
N LYS A 607 -9.15 -0.46 -11.67
CA LYS A 607 -9.86 -0.31 -12.96
C LYS A 607 -9.06 -0.78 -14.17
N ALA A 608 -7.75 -0.82 -14.08
CA ALA A 608 -6.86 -1.31 -15.15
C ALA A 608 -6.76 -2.84 -15.20
N ARG A 609 -7.41 -3.57 -14.32
CA ARG A 609 -7.31 -5.04 -14.18
C ARG A 609 -8.38 -5.86 -14.89
N ASN A 610 -9.08 -5.33 -15.86
CA ASN A 610 -9.68 -6.23 -16.84
C ASN A 610 -8.59 -6.66 -17.81
N VAL A 611 -7.78 -7.61 -17.33
CA VAL A 611 -6.67 -8.25 -18.07
C VAL A 611 -7.17 -8.97 -19.34
N ASP A 612 -8.47 -9.18 -19.46
CA ASP A 612 -9.08 -9.89 -20.57
C ASP A 612 -9.44 -8.99 -21.78
N GLU A 613 -9.40 -7.67 -21.64
CA GLU A 613 -9.89 -6.80 -22.72
C GLU A 613 -8.86 -5.85 -23.35
N THR A 614 -7.74 -5.55 -22.73
CA THR A 614 -6.75 -4.66 -23.35
C THR A 614 -5.33 -4.98 -22.92
N ASN A 615 -4.53 -5.56 -23.81
CA ASN A 615 -3.07 -5.47 -23.77
C ASN A 615 -2.55 -4.06 -24.10
N GLN A 616 -3.38 -3.06 -24.02
CA GLN A 616 -2.92 -1.71 -23.84
C GLN A 616 -2.52 -1.61 -22.39
N MET A 617 -1.23 -1.47 -22.14
CA MET A 617 -0.70 -1.10 -20.84
C MET A 617 -1.23 0.28 -20.51
N ASN A 618 -2.45 0.34 -19.99
CA ASN A 618 -3.04 1.56 -19.48
C ASN A 618 -2.35 1.86 -18.17
N PHE A 619 -1.27 2.62 -18.25
CA PHE A 619 -0.63 3.22 -17.09
C PHE A 619 -1.53 4.33 -16.56
N ASN A 620 -2.53 3.95 -15.79
CA ASN A 620 -3.42 4.88 -15.09
C ASN A 620 -2.75 5.50 -13.86
N GLY A 621 -1.44 5.71 -13.92
CA GLY A 621 -0.70 6.41 -12.88
C GLY A 621 -0.40 7.84 -13.30
N SER A 622 -0.57 8.79 -12.40
CA SER A 622 -0.08 10.16 -12.63
C SER A 622 1.44 10.13 -12.67
N HIS A 623 1.98 10.04 -13.87
CA HIS A 623 3.44 10.13 -14.06
C HIS A 623 3.86 11.59 -13.91
N PRO A 624 4.77 11.91 -12.98
CA PRO A 624 5.31 13.26 -12.92
C PRO A 624 6.15 13.55 -14.15
N ILE A 625 5.99 14.75 -14.71
CA ILE A 625 6.80 15.26 -15.80
C ILE A 625 7.64 16.40 -15.25
N VAL A 626 8.96 16.32 -15.39
CA VAL A 626 9.87 17.39 -15.01
C VAL A 626 10.34 18.10 -16.24
N TYR A 627 10.03 19.39 -16.34
CA TYR A 627 10.39 20.22 -17.48
C TYR A 627 11.55 21.15 -17.13
N GLN A 628 12.69 20.98 -17.83
CA GLN A 628 13.92 21.79 -17.68
C GLN A 628 14.38 21.94 -16.21
N ASN A 629 14.15 20.97 -15.34
CA ASN A 629 14.41 21.02 -13.90
C ASN A 629 13.77 22.21 -13.17
N LYS A 630 12.76 22.86 -13.78
CA LYS A 630 12.09 24.05 -13.24
C LYS A 630 10.65 23.82 -12.86
N VAL A 631 9.93 23.05 -13.63
CA VAL A 631 8.49 22.82 -13.45
C VAL A 631 8.22 21.32 -13.38
N VAL A 632 7.51 20.90 -12.37
CA VAL A 632 6.98 19.55 -12.22
C VAL A 632 5.50 19.57 -12.52
N ILE A 633 5.08 18.75 -13.47
CA ILE A 633 3.70 18.62 -13.90
C ILE A 633 3.19 17.26 -13.48
N ILE A 634 1.98 17.24 -12.95
CA ILE A 634 1.25 16.02 -12.61
C ILE A 634 -0.22 16.14 -12.98
N THR A 635 -0.80 15.04 -13.40
CA THR A 635 -2.23 14.94 -13.73
C THR A 635 -2.91 13.94 -12.82
N ASP A 636 -4.17 14.17 -12.50
CA ASP A 636 -5.08 13.16 -11.99
C ASP A 636 -6.35 13.11 -12.88
N GLU A 637 -7.35 12.32 -12.50
CA GLU A 637 -8.58 12.16 -13.29
C GLU A 637 -9.33 13.47 -13.58
N THR A 638 -9.14 14.50 -12.77
CA THR A 638 -9.95 15.71 -12.78
C THR A 638 -9.18 17.00 -13.00
N LYS A 639 -7.86 16.95 -12.86
CA LYS A 639 -7.02 18.16 -12.89
C LYS A 639 -5.61 17.89 -13.39
N ILE A 640 -5.03 18.95 -13.94
CA ILE A 640 -3.60 19.06 -14.22
C ILE A 640 -3.02 20.16 -13.34
N MET A 641 -1.88 19.89 -12.74
CA MET A 641 -1.20 20.79 -11.82
C MET A 641 0.26 20.97 -12.23
N ALA A 642 0.78 22.16 -12.02
CA ALA A 642 2.20 22.43 -12.17
C ALA A 642 2.76 23.06 -10.90
N PHE A 643 3.97 22.66 -10.56
CA PHE A 643 4.71 23.09 -9.38
C PHE A 643 6.09 23.58 -9.76
N ASP A 644 6.57 24.59 -9.05
CA ASP A 644 7.98 24.97 -9.12
C ASP A 644 8.85 23.90 -8.48
N ALA A 645 9.83 23.40 -9.20
CA ALA A 645 10.65 22.26 -8.78
C ALA A 645 11.56 22.54 -7.57
N LEU A 646 11.88 23.82 -7.31
CA LEU A 646 12.75 24.22 -6.20
C LEU A 646 11.95 24.55 -4.93
N SER A 647 10.92 25.39 -5.08
CA SER A 647 10.13 25.91 -3.95
C SER A 647 8.92 25.04 -3.61
N GLU A 648 8.59 24.03 -4.43
CA GLU A 648 7.41 23.15 -4.28
C GLU A 648 6.06 23.89 -4.32
N LYS A 649 6.08 25.18 -4.65
CA LYS A 649 4.86 25.99 -4.75
C LYS A 649 4.09 25.61 -6.00
N GLN A 650 2.78 25.46 -5.86
CA GLN A 650 1.90 25.32 -7.01
C GLN A 650 1.93 26.60 -7.84
N LEU A 651 2.28 26.46 -9.11
CA LEU A 651 2.30 27.55 -10.09
C LEU A 651 0.91 27.79 -10.64
N TRP A 652 0.24 26.72 -11.04
CA TRP A 652 -1.11 26.76 -11.57
C TRP A 652 -1.80 25.39 -11.45
N GLN A 653 -3.11 25.40 -11.62
CA GLN A 653 -3.95 24.22 -11.73
C GLN A 653 -5.06 24.47 -12.73
N GLN A 654 -5.40 23.49 -13.54
CA GLN A 654 -6.54 23.51 -14.44
C GLN A 654 -7.40 22.28 -14.19
N THR A 655 -8.72 22.45 -14.27
CA THR A 655 -9.66 21.34 -14.24
C THR A 655 -9.73 20.71 -15.61
N ILE A 656 -9.61 19.39 -15.66
CA ILE A 656 -9.77 18.59 -16.86
C ILE A 656 -11.22 18.09 -16.86
N THR A 657 -12.01 18.46 -17.86
CA THR A 657 -13.44 18.07 -17.96
C THR A 657 -13.64 16.66 -18.49
N THR A 658 -12.55 16.00 -18.85
CA THR A 658 -12.57 14.67 -19.46
C THR A 658 -11.44 13.85 -18.86
N ASN A 659 -11.77 12.60 -18.52
CA ASN A 659 -10.78 11.67 -17.98
C ASN A 659 -9.63 11.52 -18.99
N PRO A 660 -8.38 11.88 -18.65
CA PRO A 660 -7.26 11.71 -19.55
C PRO A 660 -6.87 10.23 -19.56
N ASP A 661 -7.46 9.45 -20.45
CA ASP A 661 -7.11 8.04 -20.65
C ASP A 661 -5.66 7.84 -21.11
N GLN A 662 -4.90 8.93 -21.21
CA GLN A 662 -3.58 8.94 -21.81
C GLN A 662 -2.63 9.90 -21.09
N LEU A 663 -1.35 9.57 -21.12
CA LEU A 663 -0.31 10.39 -20.52
C LEU A 663 -0.23 11.76 -21.23
N PRO A 664 -0.01 12.85 -20.49
CA PRO A 664 0.21 14.15 -21.09
C PRO A 664 1.50 14.17 -21.90
N ILE A 665 1.48 14.92 -22.99
CA ILE A 665 2.61 15.13 -23.90
C ILE A 665 3.20 16.53 -23.64
N VAL A 666 4.51 16.64 -23.56
CA VAL A 666 5.19 17.94 -23.48
C VAL A 666 5.88 18.28 -24.78
N ALA A 667 5.51 19.40 -25.37
CA ALA A 667 6.10 19.90 -26.58
C ALA A 667 6.07 21.43 -26.63
N ASN A 668 7.19 22.09 -27.02
CA ASN A 668 7.27 23.55 -27.24
C ASN A 668 6.68 24.39 -26.07
N ASN A 669 7.12 24.18 -24.85
CA ASN A 669 6.60 24.83 -23.64
C ASN A 669 5.11 24.62 -23.39
N LYS A 670 4.51 23.59 -23.95
CA LYS A 670 3.11 23.22 -23.74
C LYS A 670 2.95 21.79 -23.26
N VAL A 671 1.98 21.59 -22.40
CA VAL A 671 1.45 20.26 -22.07
C VAL A 671 0.23 20.01 -22.93
N ILE A 672 0.21 18.91 -23.65
CA ILE A 672 -0.91 18.51 -24.50
C ILE A 672 -1.61 17.32 -23.81
N ILE A 673 -2.92 17.44 -23.66
CA ILE A 673 -3.79 16.42 -23.09
C ILE A 673 -4.89 16.12 -24.10
N THR A 674 -5.25 14.87 -24.21
CA THR A 674 -6.37 14.42 -25.04
C THR A 674 -7.47 13.87 -24.15
N SER A 675 -8.68 13.93 -24.66
CA SER A 675 -9.87 13.41 -23.99
C SER A 675 -10.52 12.30 -24.78
N SER A 676 -11.22 11.41 -24.09
CA SER A 676 -12.06 10.40 -24.73
C SER A 676 -13.16 11.01 -25.61
N THR A 677 -13.55 12.28 -25.37
CA THR A 677 -14.56 12.99 -26.20
C THR A 677 -13.99 13.63 -27.45
N GLY A 678 -12.69 13.45 -27.73
CA GLY A 678 -12.02 13.96 -28.93
C GLY A 678 -11.47 15.38 -28.82
N ASP A 679 -11.38 15.96 -27.64
CA ASP A 679 -10.74 17.25 -27.43
C ASP A 679 -9.22 17.07 -27.27
N ILE A 680 -8.44 17.83 -28.00
CA ILE A 680 -7.00 17.94 -27.87
C ILE A 680 -6.68 19.33 -27.33
N MET A 681 -6.33 19.38 -26.05
CA MET A 681 -6.03 20.62 -25.33
C MET A 681 -4.53 20.80 -25.14
N SER A 682 -4.05 22.02 -25.21
CA SER A 682 -2.69 22.36 -24.76
C SER A 682 -2.74 23.40 -23.65
N TYR A 683 -1.81 23.30 -22.72
CA TYR A 683 -1.62 24.24 -21.62
C TYR A 683 -0.20 24.78 -21.66
N ASP A 684 -0.03 26.07 -21.53
CA ASP A 684 1.30 26.64 -21.36
C ASP A 684 1.93 26.15 -20.05
N ILE A 685 3.16 25.64 -20.12
CA ILE A 685 3.81 24.99 -18.96
C ILE A 685 4.01 25.96 -17.81
N MET A 686 4.29 27.23 -18.08
CA MET A 686 4.60 28.21 -17.04
C MET A 686 3.35 28.88 -16.46
N THR A 687 2.33 29.09 -17.28
CA THR A 687 1.15 29.89 -16.90
C THR A 687 -0.13 29.06 -16.77
N GLY A 688 -0.16 27.84 -17.26
CA GLY A 688 -1.37 27.01 -17.32
C GLY A 688 -2.43 27.53 -18.29
N THR A 689 -2.12 28.50 -19.16
CA THR A 689 -3.08 29.07 -20.09
C THR A 689 -3.55 28.00 -21.09
N PRO A 690 -4.85 27.67 -21.13
CA PRO A 690 -5.39 26.65 -22.01
C PRO A 690 -5.56 27.12 -23.43
N LEU A 691 -5.37 26.23 -24.41
CA LEU A 691 -5.69 26.42 -25.80
C LEU A 691 -6.26 25.11 -26.38
N LEU A 692 -7.46 25.19 -26.97
CA LEU A 692 -7.99 24.07 -27.75
C LEU A 692 -7.19 23.97 -29.06
N VAL A 693 -6.44 22.88 -29.21
CA VAL A 693 -5.63 22.61 -30.39
C VAL A 693 -6.51 22.13 -31.53
N LYS A 694 -7.33 21.12 -31.25
CA LYS A 694 -8.25 20.52 -32.21
C LYS A 694 -9.38 19.80 -31.47
N LYS A 695 -10.57 19.82 -32.05
CA LYS A 695 -11.65 18.90 -31.70
C LYS A 695 -11.84 17.91 -32.83
N VAL A 696 -11.74 16.61 -32.52
CA VAL A 696 -11.99 15.53 -33.49
C VAL A 696 -13.32 14.86 -33.15
N LYS A 697 -13.96 14.27 -34.16
CA LYS A 697 -15.23 13.58 -33.96
C LYS A 697 -14.96 12.10 -33.70
N GLY A 698 -15.23 11.65 -32.47
CA GLY A 698 -15.03 10.28 -32.05
C GLY A 698 -14.10 10.17 -30.83
N GLU A 699 -14.04 8.99 -30.29
CA GLU A 699 -13.15 8.67 -29.16
C GLU A 699 -11.71 8.52 -29.65
N ILE A 700 -10.77 9.09 -28.88
CA ILE A 700 -9.33 8.96 -29.13
C ILE A 700 -8.86 7.67 -28.46
N GLU A 701 -8.38 6.71 -29.25
CA GLU A 701 -8.09 5.34 -28.82
C GLU A 701 -6.66 5.11 -28.36
N GLY A 702 -5.71 5.86 -28.90
CA GLY A 702 -4.30 5.77 -28.56
C GLY A 702 -3.72 7.13 -28.20
N GLN A 703 -2.51 7.16 -27.66
CA GLN A 703 -1.83 8.42 -27.40
C GLN A 703 -1.49 9.11 -28.73
N PRO A 704 -1.94 10.35 -28.98
CA PRO A 704 -1.53 11.10 -30.14
C PRO A 704 -0.02 11.32 -30.12
N ILE A 705 0.56 11.33 -31.33
CA ILE A 705 1.95 11.73 -31.52
C ILE A 705 2.01 12.85 -32.55
N SER A 706 3.04 13.66 -32.47
CA SER A 706 3.24 14.72 -33.43
C SER A 706 4.68 14.76 -33.94
N GLY A 707 4.83 15.08 -35.21
CA GLY A 707 6.13 15.24 -35.84
C GLY A 707 5.99 15.52 -37.34
N ASN A 708 7.05 16.00 -37.98
CA ASN A 708 7.07 16.29 -39.41
C ASN A 708 5.96 17.27 -39.88
N GLY A 709 5.41 18.10 -38.96
CA GLY A 709 4.31 19.01 -39.25
C GLY A 709 2.92 18.37 -39.26
N PHE A 710 2.79 17.18 -38.72
CA PHE A 710 1.51 16.46 -38.61
C PHE A 710 1.25 16.02 -37.16
N LEU A 711 -0.03 15.87 -36.84
CA LEU A 711 -0.56 15.22 -35.67
C LEU A 711 -1.22 13.88 -36.09
N TYR A 712 -0.83 12.80 -35.47
CA TYR A 712 -1.33 11.45 -35.73
C TYR A 712 -2.20 11.03 -34.57
N VAL A 713 -3.48 10.73 -34.79
CA VAL A 713 -4.49 10.45 -33.79
C VAL A 713 -5.32 9.25 -34.22
N ALA A 714 -5.39 8.22 -33.37
CA ALA A 714 -6.30 7.10 -33.60
C ALA A 714 -7.71 7.45 -33.10
N ILE A 715 -8.70 7.33 -33.95
CA ILE A 715 -10.09 7.72 -33.69
C ILE A 715 -11.03 6.71 -34.33
N GLY A 716 -11.79 5.97 -33.51
CA GLY A 716 -12.83 5.04 -34.00
C GLY A 716 -12.30 4.01 -35.00
N GLY A 717 -11.17 3.37 -34.72
CA GLY A 717 -10.50 2.38 -35.59
C GLY A 717 -9.76 2.96 -36.79
N VAL A 718 -9.64 4.28 -36.89
CA VAL A 718 -8.97 4.99 -38.02
C VAL A 718 -7.82 5.81 -37.47
N LEU A 719 -6.64 5.68 -38.04
CA LEU A 719 -5.54 6.59 -37.77
C LEU A 719 -5.67 7.85 -38.65
N THR A 720 -6.08 8.93 -38.01
CA THR A 720 -6.27 10.24 -38.65
C THR A 720 -4.99 11.07 -38.55
N VAL A 721 -4.52 11.57 -39.67
CA VAL A 721 -3.31 12.37 -39.78
C VAL A 721 -3.68 13.78 -40.22
N ILE A 722 -3.37 14.76 -39.36
CA ILE A 722 -3.79 16.15 -39.52
C ILE A 722 -2.55 17.03 -39.62
N LYS A 723 -2.48 17.86 -40.66
CA LYS A 723 -1.41 18.85 -40.84
C LYS A 723 -1.52 19.92 -39.75
N THR A 724 -0.44 20.20 -39.05
CA THR A 724 -0.39 21.24 -38.02
C THR A 724 0.45 22.41 -38.46
N LEU A 725 -0.01 23.64 -38.18
CA LEU A 725 0.75 24.85 -38.46
C LEU A 725 1.88 25.10 -37.44
N GLN A 726 1.88 24.38 -36.32
CA GLN A 726 2.88 24.47 -35.27
C GLN A 726 3.76 23.23 -35.28
N LYS A 727 5.08 23.43 -35.20
CA LYS A 727 6.01 22.31 -34.99
C LYS A 727 5.89 21.82 -33.55
N TYR A 728 5.11 20.80 -33.34
CA TYR A 728 5.15 20.03 -32.13
C TYR A 728 6.16 18.89 -32.31
N GLU A 729 7.18 18.82 -31.46
CA GLU A 729 8.19 17.76 -31.52
C GLU A 729 8.01 16.80 -30.35
N TRP A 730 6.91 16.10 -30.35
CA TRP A 730 6.71 14.95 -29.43
C TRP A 730 6.48 13.71 -30.28
N ASN A 731 7.51 12.89 -30.37
CA ASN A 731 7.51 11.83 -31.37
C ASN A 731 6.88 10.56 -30.85
N GLN A 732 6.67 10.42 -29.51
CA GLN A 732 6.23 9.14 -28.95
C GLN A 732 5.90 9.21 -27.46
N TRP A 733 5.31 8.10 -27.01
CA TRP A 733 5.12 7.78 -25.61
C TRP A 733 6.48 7.73 -24.86
N ASN A 734 6.53 8.22 -23.61
CA ASN A 734 7.75 8.32 -22.82
C ASN A 734 8.90 9.09 -23.48
N LYS A 735 8.62 10.28 -24.05
CA LYS A 735 9.57 11.28 -24.55
C LYS A 735 10.25 10.93 -25.88
N ASN A 736 10.72 9.73 -26.10
CA ASN A 736 11.46 9.37 -27.30
C ASN A 736 11.16 7.93 -27.75
N ALA A 737 11.68 7.58 -28.93
CA ALA A 737 11.46 6.29 -29.57
C ALA A 737 11.99 5.09 -28.78
N SER A 738 12.90 5.29 -27.86
CA SER A 738 13.44 4.23 -27.02
C SER A 738 12.71 4.06 -25.68
N HIS A 739 11.62 4.80 -25.46
CA HIS A 739 10.78 4.78 -24.28
C HIS A 739 11.54 5.07 -22.96
N ASN A 740 12.59 5.86 -23.04
CA ASN A 740 13.37 6.25 -21.88
C ASN A 740 12.91 7.60 -21.35
N THR A 741 12.48 7.67 -20.10
CA THR A 741 11.98 8.89 -19.43
C THR A 741 13.05 9.63 -18.63
N SER A 742 14.34 9.30 -18.82
CA SER A 742 15.41 10.11 -18.25
C SER A 742 15.49 11.48 -18.92
N TRP A 743 15.62 12.56 -18.14
CA TRP A 743 15.61 13.95 -18.64
C TRP A 743 16.91 14.67 -18.34
#